data_f7b4c9971a628c7a4ff594a9daef3cd2
#
_entry.id   f7b4c9971a628c7a4ff594a9daef3cd2
#
_cell.length_a   1.000
_cell.length_b   1.000
_cell.length_c   1.000
_cell.angle_alpha   90.00
_cell.angle_beta   90.00
_cell.angle_gamma   90.00
#
_symmetry.space_group_name_H-M   'P 1'
#
loop_
_entity.id
_entity.type
_entity.pdbx_description
1 polymer ?
#
loop_
_entity_poly.entity_id
_entity_poly.type
_entity_poly.pdbx_seq_one_letter_code
_entity_poly.pdbx_strand_id
1 'polypeptide(L)'
;MLKQSIHSSPVTTRSSATRPGHGKLLRPRSVPGRGIGRSLSFCLALAGAFVGAPAWSQAANDLEEVVVTATLMPETSTSVSASVISERTQALRGAAHLEDVITRVPNVSSSSGASRNRFFQIRGIGERSQFVEPVNPSVGVLLDGIDLSGIGGALTLFDLQQVEVLRGPQGTLMGANALAGLIALRSQSSDSTAQEISVGIENYGGNRLSARLGGALSDTTHGRIALQRYESDGYFDNEWLGRSDTNARDELTARGTITWELGPHILEVAGYYTDIDNGYDAFSLDNTRSTLSDQPGEDDLTLKAGRLNWLTRLGDLDSSLQLSHASTETTYSYDEDWSYVGIAPGWEYSSYDEYLRDRTMDSLEWRLASTQSEDASWVIGTYLRDESEDLTRQYTYLPGPFQSSIETQTAALFGQVSRDLTARLSGFVGARFERRDSEYRDSAGVDKDFDHTYWTGRAGLTWQLDNGHSLYVTAARGARAGGANAGLLASIDALPDQNQDAVSALGVFDEETLLNLELGWQVNWPDRGLRSRLSVFAMDRDDQQAKGSLVIPRSDGSTAFIDYTDNAAASSHSGLEWEGQWQLGNALVADWTLGLLDAHFDTYLSATGEDLSGRDQPQSPDWQYSAGMTWSPSSLASLRIEVTGSDAYFFSDRHDVAAPEAHLLNASLSGQWRQWRWVLWGRNLTNKTTFVRGFGTFGNDPRKEYVTEPYQQFGEPRIVGVTLTYDLAGGSQ
;
A
#
# COMPACT_ATOMS: atom_id res chain seq x y z
N MET A 1 -35.50 19.09 -24.86
CA MET A 1 -36.91 19.26 -25.26
C MET A 1 -37.51 17.93 -25.64
N LEU A 2 -38.19 17.29 -24.74
CA LEU A 2 -39.24 16.31 -25.05
C LEU A 2 -40.00 16.05 -23.74
N LYS A 3 -41.24 16.53 -23.69
CA LYS A 3 -42.22 16.27 -22.64
C LYS A 3 -42.78 14.88 -22.83
N GLN A 4 -42.78 14.06 -21.79
CA GLN A 4 -43.78 12.99 -21.64
C GLN A 4 -44.49 13.11 -20.32
N SER A 5 -45.81 13.17 -20.44
CA SER A 5 -46.80 13.30 -19.39
C SER A 5 -47.02 11.94 -18.69
N ILE A 6 -46.94 11.97 -17.34
CA ILE A 6 -47.40 10.82 -16.54
C ILE A 6 -48.76 11.15 -15.94
N HIS A 7 -49.75 10.26 -16.26
CA HIS A 7 -51.07 10.27 -15.71
C HIS A 7 -51.09 9.82 -14.25
N SER A 8 -51.68 10.62 -13.42
CA SER A 8 -52.05 10.32 -12.03
C SER A 8 -53.39 9.65 -11.97
N SER A 9 -53.52 8.56 -11.21
CA SER A 9 -54.81 8.04 -10.72
C SER A 9 -54.73 7.78 -9.22
N PRO A 10 -55.74 8.17 -8.43
CA PRO A 10 -55.69 8.16 -6.99
C PRO A 10 -56.15 6.83 -6.39
N VAL A 11 -55.48 6.36 -5.36
CA VAL A 11 -55.92 5.25 -4.51
C VAL A 11 -56.42 5.78 -3.17
N THR A 12 -57.65 5.44 -2.90
CA THR A 12 -58.45 5.78 -1.72
C THR A 12 -57.94 5.09 -0.45
N THR A 13 -57.89 5.86 0.60
CA THR A 13 -57.72 5.44 2.01
C THR A 13 -58.90 4.63 2.52
N ARG A 14 -58.62 3.52 3.23
CA ARG A 14 -59.51 2.96 4.28
C ARG A 14 -58.68 2.62 5.52
N SER A 15 -59.01 3.32 6.59
CA SER A 15 -58.60 3.04 7.96
C SER A 15 -59.30 1.82 8.53
N SER A 16 -58.60 0.96 9.26
CA SER A 16 -59.16 0.17 10.36
C SER A 16 -58.08 -0.08 11.41
N ALA A 17 -58.36 0.45 12.58
CA ALA A 17 -57.58 0.22 13.80
C ALA A 17 -57.93 -1.13 14.42
N THR A 18 -56.92 -1.89 14.89
CA THR A 18 -57.06 -2.81 16.03
C THR A 18 -55.72 -3.04 16.73
N ARG A 19 -55.83 -3.20 18.02
CA ARG A 19 -54.84 -3.15 19.08
C ARG A 19 -53.94 -4.39 19.23
N PRO A 20 -53.00 -4.43 20.22
CA PRO A 20 -51.62 -4.91 20.03
C PRO A 20 -51.42 -6.33 20.56
N GLY A 21 -50.50 -7.05 19.93
CA GLY A 21 -50.06 -8.37 20.38
C GLY A 21 -48.52 -8.40 20.51
N HIS A 22 -48.08 -8.92 21.62
CA HIS A 22 -46.73 -9.01 22.16
C HIS A 22 -45.63 -9.34 21.15
N GLY A 23 -44.54 -8.61 21.29
CA GLY A 23 -43.27 -8.76 20.62
C GLY A 23 -42.57 -10.08 20.89
N LYS A 24 -41.96 -10.63 19.87
CA LYS A 24 -40.80 -11.52 19.99
C LYS A 24 -39.66 -10.81 19.32
N LEU A 25 -38.68 -10.42 20.16
CA LEU A 25 -37.35 -10.04 19.75
C LEU A 25 -36.76 -11.16 18.86
N LEU A 26 -36.59 -10.89 17.59
CA LEU A 26 -35.76 -11.68 16.71
C LEU A 26 -34.31 -11.28 16.99
N ARG A 27 -33.56 -12.18 17.60
CA ARG A 27 -32.10 -12.09 17.70
C ARG A 27 -31.53 -12.15 16.28
N PRO A 28 -30.48 -11.37 15.96
CA PRO A 28 -29.74 -11.53 14.73
C PRO A 28 -29.19 -12.96 14.67
N ARG A 29 -29.34 -13.62 13.54
CA ARG A 29 -28.71 -14.92 13.27
C ARG A 29 -27.20 -14.70 13.21
N SER A 30 -26.51 -15.20 14.22
CA SER A 30 -25.07 -15.43 14.14
C SER A 30 -24.78 -16.31 12.93
N VAL A 31 -23.91 -15.85 12.06
CA VAL A 31 -23.25 -16.67 11.04
C VAL A 31 -22.52 -17.79 11.79
N PRO A 32 -22.69 -19.07 11.45
CA PRO A 32 -22.01 -20.14 12.18
C PRO A 32 -20.50 -20.00 11.97
N GLY A 33 -19.79 -19.72 13.05
CA GLY A 33 -18.33 -19.77 13.11
C GLY A 33 -17.87 -21.15 12.61
N ARG A 34 -17.28 -21.17 11.43
CA ARG A 34 -16.60 -22.34 10.88
C ARG A 34 -15.26 -22.48 11.61
N GLY A 35 -15.16 -23.53 12.40
CA GLY A 35 -14.00 -23.79 13.23
C GLY A 35 -12.67 -23.82 12.45
N ILE A 36 -11.71 -23.10 12.97
CA ILE A 36 -10.29 -23.03 12.61
C ILE A 36 -9.58 -24.42 12.55
N GLY A 37 -10.27 -25.50 12.96
CA GLY A 37 -9.68 -26.83 13.11
C GLY A 37 -9.41 -27.64 11.85
N ARG A 38 -9.85 -27.23 10.65
CA ARG A 38 -9.63 -28.05 9.43
C ARG A 38 -8.48 -27.58 8.53
N SER A 39 -8.10 -26.31 8.58
CA SER A 39 -7.03 -25.78 7.72
C SER A 39 -5.62 -26.04 8.27
N LEU A 40 -5.43 -26.13 9.58
CA LEU A 40 -4.13 -26.44 10.19
C LEU A 40 -3.63 -27.88 9.90
N SER A 41 -4.53 -28.82 9.65
CA SER A 41 -4.15 -30.22 9.41
C SER A 41 -3.43 -30.45 8.06
N PHE A 42 -3.59 -29.54 7.09
CA PHE A 42 -2.93 -29.69 5.78
C PHE A 42 -1.47 -29.20 5.80
N CYS A 43 -1.14 -28.20 6.59
CA CYS A 43 0.24 -27.70 6.70
C CYS A 43 1.16 -28.65 7.48
N LEU A 44 0.64 -29.40 8.47
CA LEU A 44 1.44 -30.37 9.22
C LEU A 44 1.72 -31.68 8.44
N ALA A 45 0.88 -32.03 7.47
CA ALA A 45 1.08 -33.26 6.68
C ALA A 45 2.24 -33.20 5.69
N LEU A 46 2.66 -31.99 5.25
CA LEU A 46 3.83 -31.80 4.40
C LEU A 46 5.17 -31.88 5.16
N ALA A 47 5.18 -31.60 6.46
CA ALA A 47 6.38 -31.68 7.29
C ALA A 47 6.80 -33.12 7.64
N GLY A 48 5.92 -34.11 7.50
CA GLY A 48 6.16 -35.50 7.88
C GLY A 48 6.82 -36.39 6.81
N ALA A 49 6.96 -35.93 5.56
CA ALA A 49 7.37 -36.78 4.44
C ALA A 49 8.87 -36.72 4.08
N PHE A 50 9.70 -35.94 4.79
CA PHE A 50 11.10 -35.70 4.42
C PHE A 50 12.15 -36.13 5.46
N VAL A 51 11.88 -37.12 6.28
CA VAL A 51 12.89 -37.68 7.19
C VAL A 51 13.61 -38.83 6.47
N GLY A 52 14.74 -38.50 5.85
CA GLY A 52 15.63 -39.53 5.30
C GLY A 52 16.41 -39.16 4.04
N ALA A 53 17.11 -38.00 4.04
CA ALA A 53 18.07 -37.68 2.98
C ALA A 53 19.52 -37.80 3.49
N PRO A 54 20.45 -38.37 2.68
CA PRO A 54 21.86 -38.51 3.06
C PRO A 54 22.54 -37.13 3.14
N ALA A 55 23.53 -37.03 4.02
CA ALA A 55 24.32 -35.81 4.23
C ALA A 55 25.03 -35.40 2.93
N TRP A 56 24.57 -34.30 2.31
CA TRP A 56 25.20 -33.65 1.16
C TRP A 56 25.83 -32.33 1.63
N SER A 57 27.00 -32.06 1.08
CA SER A 57 27.93 -31.01 1.48
C SER A 57 27.36 -29.58 1.55
N GLN A 58 27.85 -28.83 2.51
CA GLN A 58 27.54 -27.44 2.86
C GLN A 58 27.46 -26.50 1.65
N ALA A 59 26.25 -26.07 1.33
CA ALA A 59 26.02 -24.71 0.85
C ALA A 59 25.53 -23.94 2.07
N ALA A 60 26.27 -22.92 2.51
CA ALA A 60 25.89 -22.09 3.63
C ALA A 60 24.63 -21.33 3.26
N ASN A 61 23.47 -21.83 3.68
CA ASN A 61 22.23 -21.07 3.73
C ASN A 61 22.22 -20.34 5.07
N ASP A 62 23.02 -19.27 5.20
CA ASP A 62 22.91 -18.38 6.33
C ASP A 62 21.51 -17.74 6.30
N LEU A 63 20.86 -17.67 7.47
CA LEU A 63 19.63 -16.93 7.62
C LEU A 63 19.90 -15.48 7.20
N GLU A 64 19.14 -14.98 6.27
CA GLU A 64 19.25 -13.60 5.79
C GLU A 64 19.09 -12.66 6.98
N GLU A 65 20.05 -11.75 7.19
CA GLU A 65 19.98 -10.79 8.28
C GLU A 65 18.83 -9.80 8.00
N VAL A 66 17.88 -9.74 8.91
CA VAL A 66 16.75 -8.81 8.82
C VAL A 66 17.13 -7.56 9.59
N VAL A 67 17.52 -6.50 8.89
CA VAL A 67 17.85 -5.20 9.47
C VAL A 67 16.79 -4.20 9.05
N VAL A 68 16.03 -3.69 10.03
CA VAL A 68 15.08 -2.58 9.81
C VAL A 68 15.85 -1.28 9.91
N THR A 69 15.85 -0.50 8.85
CA THR A 69 16.59 0.77 8.75
C THR A 69 15.68 2.01 8.77
N ALA A 70 14.38 1.83 8.50
CA ALA A 70 13.39 2.92 8.54
C ALA A 70 12.96 3.24 9.98
N THR A 71 13.94 3.56 10.85
CA THR A 71 13.72 4.00 12.24
C THR A 71 14.57 5.22 12.53
N LEU A 72 14.19 6.01 13.56
CA LEU A 72 14.99 7.15 13.98
C LEU A 72 16.35 6.74 14.58
N MET A 73 16.38 5.59 15.22
CA MET A 73 17.58 5.05 15.90
C MET A 73 17.63 3.53 15.72
N PRO A 74 18.81 2.95 15.42
CA PRO A 74 18.95 1.51 15.22
C PRO A 74 18.52 0.67 16.44
N GLU A 75 18.74 1.16 17.65
CA GLU A 75 18.40 0.44 18.90
C GLU A 75 16.91 0.16 19.05
N THR A 76 16.05 0.95 18.38
CA THR A 76 14.59 0.80 18.43
C THR A 76 14.04 -0.14 17.36
N SER A 77 14.87 -0.63 16.47
CA SER A 77 14.45 -1.54 15.40
C SER A 77 13.86 -2.86 15.94
N THR A 78 14.25 -3.28 17.13
CA THR A 78 13.73 -4.48 17.80
C THR A 78 12.37 -4.26 18.45
N SER A 79 11.93 -3.02 18.64
CA SER A 79 10.68 -2.65 19.33
C SER A 79 9.60 -2.19 18.35
N VAL A 80 9.64 -2.67 17.11
CA VAL A 80 8.69 -2.31 16.04
C VAL A 80 8.23 -3.58 15.35
N SER A 81 6.93 -3.69 15.10
CA SER A 81 6.39 -4.72 14.21
C SER A 81 6.75 -4.36 12.77
N ALA A 82 7.72 -5.08 12.19
CA ALA A 82 8.20 -4.82 10.84
C ALA A 82 8.48 -6.13 10.10
N SER A 83 8.13 -6.16 8.82
CA SER A 83 8.53 -7.23 7.89
C SER A 83 9.53 -6.68 6.89
N VAL A 84 10.52 -7.49 6.53
CA VAL A 84 11.53 -7.15 5.51
C VAL A 84 11.43 -8.15 4.36
N ILE A 85 11.32 -7.63 3.15
CA ILE A 85 11.27 -8.40 1.89
C ILE A 85 12.56 -8.11 1.13
N SER A 86 13.47 -9.08 1.12
CA SER A 86 14.78 -8.94 0.48
C SER A 86 14.73 -9.03 -1.05
N GLU A 87 15.80 -8.58 -1.72
CA GLU A 87 15.99 -8.76 -3.17
C GLU A 87 15.86 -10.23 -3.59
N ARG A 88 16.41 -11.16 -2.80
CA ARG A 88 16.30 -12.60 -3.09
C ARG A 88 14.84 -13.06 -3.14
N THR A 89 14.03 -12.64 -2.18
CA THR A 89 12.60 -12.95 -2.15
C THR A 89 11.88 -12.38 -3.37
N GLN A 90 12.18 -11.13 -3.76
CA GLN A 90 11.62 -10.48 -4.95
C GLN A 90 12.00 -11.27 -6.22
N ALA A 91 13.26 -11.63 -6.38
CA ALA A 91 13.75 -12.38 -7.55
C ALA A 91 13.11 -13.78 -7.67
N LEU A 92 12.97 -14.52 -6.55
CA LEU A 92 12.37 -15.86 -6.54
C LEU A 92 10.88 -15.85 -6.91
N ARG A 93 10.18 -14.72 -6.78
CA ARG A 93 8.79 -14.52 -7.20
C ARG A 93 8.66 -13.89 -8.59
N GLY A 94 9.78 -13.50 -9.22
CA GLY A 94 9.75 -12.69 -10.44
C GLY A 94 9.04 -11.35 -10.24
N ALA A 95 9.09 -10.82 -9.03
CA ALA A 95 8.34 -9.63 -8.63
C ALA A 95 8.80 -8.38 -9.40
N ALA A 96 7.84 -7.60 -9.87
CA ALA A 96 8.05 -6.28 -10.48
C ALA A 96 7.60 -5.15 -9.56
N HIS A 97 6.52 -5.36 -8.81
CA HIS A 97 5.86 -4.37 -7.97
C HIS A 97 5.54 -4.88 -6.57
N LEU A 98 5.14 -3.96 -5.68
CA LEU A 98 4.75 -4.29 -4.30
C LEU A 98 3.62 -5.31 -4.25
N GLU A 99 2.64 -5.26 -5.15
CA GLU A 99 1.53 -6.23 -5.22
C GLU A 99 2.00 -7.69 -5.31
N ASP A 100 3.15 -7.93 -5.96
CA ASP A 100 3.71 -9.27 -6.16
C ASP A 100 4.26 -9.89 -4.86
N VAL A 101 4.54 -9.07 -3.84
CA VAL A 101 5.23 -9.50 -2.62
C VAL A 101 4.48 -9.19 -1.32
N ILE A 102 3.56 -8.22 -1.35
CA ILE A 102 2.90 -7.71 -0.14
C ILE A 102 2.03 -8.75 0.57
N THR A 103 1.50 -9.73 -0.16
CA THR A 103 0.72 -10.85 0.39
C THR A 103 1.50 -11.72 1.39
N ARG A 104 2.82 -11.51 1.52
CA ARG A 104 3.67 -12.16 2.53
C ARG A 104 3.74 -11.40 3.85
N VAL A 105 3.22 -10.20 3.90
CA VAL A 105 3.25 -9.37 5.12
C VAL A 105 1.94 -9.57 5.88
N PRO A 106 1.98 -9.95 7.16
CA PRO A 106 0.77 -10.18 7.93
C PRO A 106 0.01 -8.89 8.16
N ASN A 107 -1.34 -8.95 8.08
CA ASN A 107 -2.28 -7.84 8.24
C ASN A 107 -2.00 -6.66 7.29
N VAL A 108 -1.51 -6.96 6.09
CA VAL A 108 -1.37 -5.99 5.01
C VAL A 108 -2.12 -6.49 3.79
N SER A 109 -3.03 -5.66 3.30
CA SER A 109 -3.80 -5.88 2.08
C SER A 109 -3.52 -4.78 1.07
N SER A 110 -4.03 -4.95 -0.15
CA SER A 110 -3.92 -3.93 -1.18
C SER A 110 -5.19 -3.88 -2.02
N SER A 111 -5.49 -2.71 -2.53
CA SER A 111 -6.57 -2.49 -3.48
C SER A 111 -6.04 -1.88 -4.77
N SER A 112 -6.64 -2.31 -5.88
CA SER A 112 -6.44 -1.66 -7.17
C SER A 112 -7.21 -0.34 -7.19
N GLY A 113 -6.83 0.52 -8.00
CA GLY A 113 -7.54 1.75 -8.36
C GLY A 113 -6.99 2.19 -9.70
N ALA A 114 -6.18 1.30 -10.32
CA ALA A 114 -5.38 1.57 -11.50
C ALA A 114 -4.95 0.24 -12.13
N SER A 115 -4.02 0.27 -13.08
CA SER A 115 -3.44 -0.92 -13.73
C SER A 115 -2.69 -1.83 -12.74
N ARG A 116 -2.26 -1.27 -11.62
CA ARG A 116 -1.58 -1.95 -10.51
C ARG A 116 -2.23 -1.64 -9.18
N ASN A 117 -2.05 -2.52 -8.18
CA ASN A 117 -2.48 -2.25 -6.81
C ASN A 117 -1.53 -1.21 -6.20
N ARG A 118 -1.99 0.02 -6.05
CA ARG A 118 -1.20 1.14 -5.52
C ARG A 118 -1.62 1.60 -4.13
N PHE A 119 -2.79 1.17 -3.64
CA PHE A 119 -3.30 1.51 -2.33
C PHE A 119 -3.12 0.33 -1.38
N PHE A 120 -2.47 0.58 -0.25
CA PHE A 120 -2.18 -0.44 0.75
C PHE A 120 -2.92 -0.13 2.04
N GLN A 121 -3.43 -1.18 2.68
CA GLN A 121 -4.05 -1.11 3.99
C GLN A 121 -3.17 -1.90 4.96
N ILE A 122 -2.82 -1.28 6.08
CA ILE A 122 -2.07 -1.90 7.17
C ILE A 122 -2.98 -2.00 8.38
N ARG A 123 -3.21 -3.21 8.88
CA ARG A 123 -4.13 -3.49 10.00
C ARG A 123 -5.54 -2.93 9.74
N GLY A 124 -6.01 -3.00 8.49
CA GLY A 124 -7.33 -2.52 8.07
C GLY A 124 -7.43 -1.00 7.83
N ILE A 125 -6.32 -0.25 7.91
CA ILE A 125 -6.31 1.20 7.71
C ILE A 125 -5.55 1.55 6.43
N GLY A 126 -6.19 2.31 5.53
CA GLY A 126 -5.61 2.80 4.28
C GLY A 126 -6.67 3.19 3.26
N GLU A 127 -6.27 3.94 2.26
CA GLU A 127 -7.11 4.37 1.14
C GLU A 127 -7.34 3.20 0.19
N ARG A 128 -8.42 3.29 -0.61
CA ARG A 128 -8.83 2.25 -1.58
C ARG A 128 -8.86 2.77 -3.02
N SER A 129 -8.96 4.07 -3.18
CA SER A 129 -9.00 4.77 -4.46
C SER A 129 -8.77 6.27 -4.24
N GLN A 130 -8.41 6.97 -5.31
CA GLN A 130 -8.26 8.42 -5.32
C GLN A 130 -8.77 8.95 -6.66
N PHE A 131 -9.49 10.05 -6.62
CA PHE A 131 -10.08 10.70 -7.77
C PHE A 131 -9.75 12.20 -7.75
N VAL A 132 -10.72 13.07 -7.42
CA VAL A 132 -10.54 14.52 -7.39
C VAL A 132 -9.91 15.04 -6.10
N GLU A 133 -9.94 14.27 -5.03
CA GLU A 133 -9.44 14.70 -3.73
C GLU A 133 -7.92 14.87 -3.76
N PRO A 134 -7.37 15.87 -3.04
CA PRO A 134 -5.92 15.95 -2.82
C PRO A 134 -5.34 14.69 -2.16
N VAL A 135 -4.07 14.41 -2.41
CA VAL A 135 -3.37 13.26 -1.82
C VAL A 135 -3.28 13.42 -0.29
N ASN A 136 -3.91 12.53 0.44
CA ASN A 136 -3.89 12.49 1.92
C ASN A 136 -3.81 11.03 2.40
N PRO A 137 -2.61 10.42 2.44
CA PRO A 137 -2.43 8.99 2.71
C PRO A 137 -2.41 8.66 4.20
N SER A 138 -2.93 7.47 4.57
CA SER A 138 -2.79 6.86 5.89
C SER A 138 -1.54 5.97 5.99
N VAL A 139 -1.04 5.48 4.86
CA VAL A 139 0.16 4.65 4.77
C VAL A 139 1.28 5.45 4.11
N GLY A 140 2.38 5.62 4.82
CA GLY A 140 3.57 6.27 4.30
C GLY A 140 4.30 5.39 3.28
N VAL A 141 4.88 6.00 2.24
CA VAL A 141 5.78 5.32 1.30
C VAL A 141 7.04 6.15 1.13
N LEU A 142 8.19 5.56 1.47
CA LEU A 142 9.51 6.18 1.28
C LEU A 142 10.31 5.47 0.21
N LEU A 143 10.99 6.23 -0.65
CA LEU A 143 12.08 5.74 -1.48
C LEU A 143 13.39 6.39 -1.00
N ASP A 144 14.24 5.62 -0.31
CA ASP A 144 15.51 6.09 0.27
C ASP A 144 15.38 7.38 1.11
N GLY A 145 14.25 7.55 1.80
CA GLY A 145 13.95 8.72 2.62
C GLY A 145 13.22 9.85 1.89
N ILE A 146 13.02 9.78 0.58
CA ILE A 146 12.12 10.69 -0.17
C ILE A 146 10.68 10.26 0.10
N ASP A 147 9.84 11.17 0.58
CA ASP A 147 8.41 10.91 0.82
C ASP A 147 7.65 10.86 -0.52
N LEU A 148 7.15 9.69 -0.88
CA LEU A 148 6.33 9.45 -2.07
C LEU A 148 4.96 8.88 -1.69
N SER A 149 4.48 9.21 -0.49
CA SER A 149 3.20 8.74 0.03
C SER A 149 2.04 9.13 -0.91
N GLY A 150 1.13 8.18 -1.12
CA GLY A 150 -0.01 8.32 -2.04
C GLY A 150 0.27 7.97 -3.50
N ILE A 151 1.53 8.02 -3.95
CA ILE A 151 1.94 7.69 -5.32
C ILE A 151 2.97 6.56 -5.41
N GLY A 152 3.84 6.44 -4.39
CA GLY A 152 4.96 5.49 -4.37
C GLY A 152 4.56 4.02 -4.41
N GLY A 153 3.29 3.68 -4.18
CA GLY A 153 2.79 2.32 -4.30
C GLY A 153 2.85 1.73 -5.71
N ALA A 154 2.90 2.58 -6.73
CA ALA A 154 3.04 2.18 -8.12
C ALA A 154 4.50 1.94 -8.55
N LEU A 155 5.50 2.25 -7.72
CA LEU A 155 6.91 2.12 -8.07
C LEU A 155 7.36 0.68 -8.24
N THR A 156 8.34 0.48 -9.13
CA THR A 156 8.94 -0.83 -9.37
C THR A 156 9.89 -1.25 -8.25
N LEU A 157 10.03 -2.55 -8.02
CA LEU A 157 10.98 -3.13 -7.06
C LEU A 157 12.40 -3.30 -7.62
N PHE A 158 12.64 -2.86 -8.85
CA PHE A 158 13.94 -3.03 -9.50
C PHE A 158 15.05 -2.29 -8.75
N ASP A 159 16.17 -2.99 -8.56
CA ASP A 159 17.38 -2.49 -7.88
C ASP A 159 17.15 -2.04 -6.43
N LEU A 160 16.17 -2.66 -5.75
CA LEU A 160 16.00 -2.51 -4.31
C LEU A 160 16.78 -3.59 -3.56
N GLN A 161 17.46 -3.21 -2.49
CA GLN A 161 18.05 -4.12 -1.53
C GLN A 161 16.95 -4.81 -0.73
N GLN A 162 15.97 -4.02 -0.26
CA GLN A 162 14.86 -4.52 0.53
C GLN A 162 13.65 -3.58 0.51
N VAL A 163 12.50 -4.14 0.84
CA VAL A 163 11.28 -3.43 1.20
C VAL A 163 11.01 -3.68 2.67
N GLU A 164 10.88 -2.62 3.44
CA GLU A 164 10.52 -2.68 4.85
C GLU A 164 9.07 -2.25 5.03
N VAL A 165 8.27 -3.03 5.73
CA VAL A 165 6.88 -2.70 6.06
C VAL A 165 6.74 -2.61 7.57
N LEU A 166 6.64 -1.39 8.09
CA LEU A 166 6.46 -1.10 9.50
C LEU A 166 4.97 -0.91 9.78
N ARG A 167 4.43 -1.69 10.71
CA ARG A 167 3.01 -1.67 11.06
C ARG A 167 2.77 -0.86 12.33
N GLY A 168 1.60 -0.19 12.38
CA GLY A 168 1.26 0.78 13.41
C GLY A 168 1.88 2.15 13.16
N PRO A 169 1.48 3.19 13.92
CA PRO A 169 1.84 4.58 13.68
C PRO A 169 3.35 4.84 13.63
N GLN A 170 3.80 5.47 12.55
CA GLN A 170 5.19 5.92 12.36
C GLN A 170 5.32 7.45 12.35
N GLY A 171 4.38 8.13 12.99
CA GLY A 171 4.30 9.58 12.99
C GLY A 171 5.51 10.31 13.56
N THR A 172 6.29 9.73 14.48
CA THR A 172 7.55 10.33 14.95
C THR A 172 8.61 10.44 13.85
N LEU A 173 8.60 9.53 12.88
CA LEU A 173 9.50 9.54 11.73
C LEU A 173 8.94 10.40 10.59
N MET A 174 7.67 10.17 10.22
CA MET A 174 7.07 10.68 8.99
C MET A 174 6.08 11.84 9.19
N GLY A 175 5.61 12.08 10.42
CA GLY A 175 4.49 13.00 10.66
C GLY A 175 3.14 12.38 10.29
N ALA A 176 2.25 13.19 9.72
CA ALA A 176 0.85 12.82 9.45
C ALA A 176 0.65 11.72 8.39
N ASN A 177 1.61 11.49 7.51
CA ASN A 177 1.42 10.60 6.36
C ASN A 177 1.67 9.11 6.66
N ALA A 178 1.79 8.71 7.93
CA ALA A 178 2.05 7.34 8.35
C ALA A 178 1.24 6.96 9.60
N LEU A 179 -0.08 7.20 9.54
CA LEU A 179 -1.02 6.83 10.60
C LEU A 179 -1.07 5.31 10.82
N ALA A 180 -1.25 4.55 9.74
CA ALA A 180 -1.38 3.10 9.77
C ALA A 180 -0.03 2.37 9.80
N GLY A 181 0.98 2.97 9.18
CA GLY A 181 2.30 2.36 9.03
C GLY A 181 3.11 2.98 7.89
N LEU A 182 4.21 2.33 7.57
CA LEU A 182 5.19 2.82 6.59
C LEU A 182 5.69 1.67 5.71
N ILE A 183 5.78 1.91 4.41
CA ILE A 183 6.48 1.07 3.43
C ILE A 183 7.74 1.82 3.01
N ALA A 184 8.92 1.31 3.34
CA ALA A 184 10.19 1.91 2.97
C ALA A 184 10.89 1.05 1.89
N LEU A 185 11.14 1.67 0.75
CA LEU A 185 11.86 1.11 -0.38
C LEU A 185 13.33 1.52 -0.25
N ARG A 186 14.22 0.54 -0.11
CA ARG A 186 15.66 0.76 0.03
C ARG A 186 16.38 0.31 -1.22
N SER A 187 17.02 1.25 -1.93
CA SER A 187 17.86 0.93 -3.09
C SER A 187 19.13 0.20 -2.66
N GLN A 188 19.74 -0.50 -3.60
CA GLN A 188 21.06 -1.08 -3.43
C GLN A 188 22.10 0.01 -3.16
N SER A 189 23.03 -0.26 -2.25
CA SER A 189 24.12 0.67 -1.93
C SER A 189 25.07 0.90 -3.11
N SER A 190 25.67 2.09 -3.18
CA SER A 190 26.65 2.46 -4.21
C SER A 190 27.94 1.63 -4.17
N ASP A 191 28.32 1.10 -2.99
CA ASP A 191 29.48 0.23 -2.79
C ASP A 191 29.20 -1.23 -3.19
N SER A 192 27.92 -1.59 -3.37
CA SER A 192 27.54 -2.93 -3.79
C SER A 192 28.03 -3.21 -5.21
N THR A 193 28.98 -4.15 -5.31
CA THR A 193 29.53 -4.56 -6.60
C THR A 193 28.47 -5.26 -7.44
N ALA A 194 28.17 -4.71 -8.60
CA ALA A 194 27.31 -5.32 -9.59
C ALA A 194 27.83 -5.00 -11.01
N GLN A 195 27.92 -6.01 -11.84
CA GLN A 195 28.21 -5.85 -13.28
C GLN A 195 27.40 -6.92 -14.01
N GLU A 196 26.11 -6.68 -14.18
CA GLU A 196 25.20 -7.71 -14.65
C GLU A 196 24.17 -7.21 -15.65
N ILE A 197 23.77 -8.11 -16.53
CA ILE A 197 22.66 -7.92 -17.48
C ILE A 197 21.68 -9.06 -17.22
N SER A 198 20.39 -8.74 -17.17
CA SER A 198 19.33 -9.73 -16.99
C SER A 198 18.29 -9.63 -18.09
N VAL A 199 17.79 -10.79 -18.52
CA VAL A 199 16.66 -10.92 -19.45
C VAL A 199 15.61 -11.81 -18.80
N GLY A 200 14.36 -11.36 -18.81
CA GLY A 200 13.19 -12.12 -18.33
C GLY A 200 12.16 -12.27 -19.44
N ILE A 201 11.46 -13.40 -19.44
CA ILE A 201 10.27 -13.62 -20.27
C ILE A 201 9.19 -14.28 -19.43
N GLU A 202 7.93 -13.94 -19.67
CA GLU A 202 6.79 -14.51 -18.98
C GLU A 202 5.58 -14.64 -19.90
N ASN A 203 4.55 -15.36 -19.49
CA ASN A 203 3.31 -15.40 -20.27
C ASN A 203 2.64 -14.02 -20.37
N TYR A 204 1.63 -13.88 -21.22
CA TYR A 204 0.97 -12.62 -21.56
C TYR A 204 1.93 -11.60 -22.21
N GLY A 205 2.83 -12.06 -23.10
CA GLY A 205 3.76 -11.21 -23.82
C GLY A 205 4.85 -10.57 -22.94
N GLY A 206 4.92 -10.94 -21.65
CA GLY A 206 5.79 -10.28 -20.70
C GLY A 206 7.27 -10.47 -21.00
N ASN A 207 8.01 -9.37 -21.06
CA ASN A 207 9.46 -9.34 -21.25
C ASN A 207 10.12 -8.29 -20.37
N ARG A 208 11.34 -8.57 -19.96
CA ARG A 208 12.13 -7.69 -19.08
C ARG A 208 13.58 -7.68 -19.50
N LEU A 209 14.15 -6.48 -19.64
CA LEU A 209 15.57 -6.29 -19.87
C LEU A 209 16.13 -5.35 -18.81
N SER A 210 17.22 -5.75 -18.14
CA SER A 210 17.85 -4.89 -17.13
C SER A 210 19.37 -4.97 -17.17
N ALA A 211 20.01 -3.88 -16.71
CA ALA A 211 21.45 -3.78 -16.52
C ALA A 211 21.74 -3.09 -15.19
N ARG A 212 22.75 -3.57 -14.47
CA ARG A 212 23.25 -3.01 -13.21
C ARG A 212 24.77 -2.93 -13.26
N LEU A 213 25.31 -1.74 -12.98
CA LEU A 213 26.75 -1.48 -12.89
C LEU A 213 26.99 -0.74 -11.58
N GLY A 214 27.86 -1.27 -10.71
CA GLY A 214 28.14 -0.67 -9.41
C GLY A 214 29.45 -1.14 -8.81
N GLY A 215 29.97 -0.37 -7.86
CA GLY A 215 31.18 -0.66 -7.10
C GLY A 215 32.10 0.55 -6.94
N ALA A 216 33.33 0.29 -6.49
CA ALA A 216 34.35 1.31 -6.26
C ALA A 216 34.81 1.92 -7.59
N LEU A 217 34.74 3.25 -7.69
CA LEU A 217 35.30 4.05 -8.77
C LEU A 217 36.72 4.55 -8.42
N SER A 218 36.99 4.72 -7.12
CA SER A 218 38.31 5.00 -6.52
C SER A 218 38.31 4.52 -5.08
N ASP A 219 39.41 4.74 -4.35
CA ASP A 219 39.52 4.37 -2.93
C ASP A 219 38.52 5.12 -2.01
N THR A 220 37.96 6.23 -2.49
CA THR A 220 37.04 7.10 -1.74
C THR A 220 35.75 7.44 -2.47
N THR A 221 35.52 6.79 -3.60
CA THR A 221 34.33 7.08 -4.41
C THR A 221 33.70 5.79 -4.88
N HIS A 222 32.42 5.64 -4.62
CA HIS A 222 31.60 4.52 -5.05
C HIS A 222 30.49 5.03 -5.95
N GLY A 223 30.08 4.23 -6.91
CA GLY A 223 29.01 4.60 -7.84
C GLY A 223 28.19 3.41 -8.28
N ARG A 224 26.91 3.64 -8.55
CA ARG A 224 25.99 2.63 -9.04
C ARG A 224 25.03 3.27 -10.05
N ILE A 225 24.74 2.53 -11.11
CA ILE A 225 23.67 2.82 -12.07
C ILE A 225 22.92 1.54 -12.39
N ALA A 226 21.61 1.63 -12.46
CA ALA A 226 20.72 0.53 -12.79
C ALA A 226 19.62 0.99 -13.74
N LEU A 227 19.29 0.18 -14.73
CA LEU A 227 18.27 0.45 -15.75
C LEU A 227 17.46 -0.82 -16.01
N GLN A 228 16.14 -0.70 -16.07
CA GLN A 228 15.23 -1.79 -16.45
C GLN A 228 14.11 -1.25 -17.34
N ARG A 229 13.75 -2.04 -18.37
CA ARG A 229 12.46 -1.93 -19.06
C ARG A 229 11.69 -3.23 -18.90
N TYR A 230 10.39 -3.10 -18.63
CA TYR A 230 9.43 -4.18 -18.53
C TYR A 230 8.23 -3.90 -19.43
N GLU A 231 7.80 -4.88 -20.21
CA GLU A 231 6.63 -4.81 -21.07
C GLU A 231 5.77 -6.06 -20.91
N SER A 232 4.44 -5.94 -21.06
CA SER A 232 3.49 -7.06 -21.05
C SER A 232 2.20 -6.63 -21.75
N ASP A 233 1.51 -7.56 -22.43
CA ASP A 233 0.20 -7.29 -23.06
C ASP A 233 -0.92 -7.15 -22.01
N GLY A 234 -0.67 -7.52 -20.73
CA GLY A 234 -1.72 -7.63 -19.73
C GLY A 234 -2.50 -8.93 -19.85
N TYR A 235 -3.61 -9.04 -19.11
CA TYR A 235 -4.40 -10.28 -19.04
C TYR A 235 -5.92 -10.04 -19.17
N PHE A 236 -6.31 -8.93 -19.79
CA PHE A 236 -7.69 -8.63 -20.21
C PHE A 236 -7.75 -8.58 -21.74
N ASP A 237 -8.88 -9.04 -22.27
CA ASP A 237 -9.16 -9.00 -23.70
C ASP A 237 -10.31 -8.02 -23.94
N ASN A 238 -10.14 -7.03 -24.81
CA ASN A 238 -11.21 -6.14 -25.23
C ASN A 238 -11.89 -6.75 -26.47
N GLU A 239 -13.09 -7.29 -26.27
CA GLU A 239 -13.84 -7.97 -27.35
C GLU A 239 -14.40 -7.01 -28.37
N TRP A 240 -14.73 -5.77 -27.99
CA TRP A 240 -15.24 -4.77 -28.91
C TRP A 240 -14.18 -4.30 -29.90
N LEU A 241 -13.00 -3.97 -29.41
CA LEU A 241 -11.90 -3.53 -30.24
C LEU A 241 -11.12 -4.68 -30.90
N GLY A 242 -11.36 -5.92 -30.45
CA GLY A 242 -10.60 -7.09 -30.91
C GLY A 242 -9.11 -7.01 -30.52
N ARG A 243 -8.79 -6.46 -29.34
CA ARG A 243 -7.44 -6.25 -28.82
C ARG A 243 -7.24 -7.01 -27.52
N SER A 244 -6.01 -7.48 -27.27
CA SER A 244 -5.60 -8.13 -26.02
C SER A 244 -4.52 -7.33 -25.26
N ASP A 245 -4.33 -6.06 -25.63
CA ASP A 245 -3.30 -5.18 -25.10
C ASP A 245 -3.86 -3.84 -24.59
N THR A 246 -5.17 -3.74 -24.35
CA THR A 246 -5.80 -2.54 -23.77
C THR A 246 -5.53 -2.38 -22.27
N ASN A 247 -4.97 -3.40 -21.63
CA ASN A 247 -4.46 -3.39 -20.24
C ASN A 247 -2.95 -3.71 -20.23
N ALA A 248 -2.23 -3.29 -21.27
CA ALA A 248 -0.80 -3.50 -21.43
C ALA A 248 0.01 -2.76 -20.34
N ARG A 249 1.27 -3.16 -20.21
CA ARG A 249 2.24 -2.53 -19.30
C ARG A 249 3.50 -2.19 -20.08
N ASP A 250 3.99 -0.97 -19.94
CA ASP A 250 5.30 -0.51 -20.44
C ASP A 250 5.94 0.36 -19.35
N GLU A 251 7.02 -0.11 -18.77
CA GLU A 251 7.59 0.49 -17.57
C GLU A 251 9.11 0.60 -17.73
N LEU A 252 9.64 1.82 -17.58
CA LEU A 252 11.06 2.11 -17.55
C LEU A 252 11.47 2.61 -16.16
N THR A 253 12.50 2.01 -15.59
CA THR A 253 13.08 2.45 -14.32
C THR A 253 14.58 2.65 -14.46
N ALA A 254 15.06 3.82 -14.02
CA ALA A 254 16.47 4.13 -13.91
C ALA A 254 16.80 4.67 -12.51
N ARG A 255 17.92 4.22 -11.95
CA ARG A 255 18.46 4.68 -10.67
C ARG A 255 19.94 4.89 -10.76
N GLY A 256 20.43 5.95 -10.13
CA GLY A 256 21.86 6.22 -10.07
C GLY A 256 22.26 6.81 -8.72
N THR A 257 23.35 6.33 -8.14
CA THR A 257 23.87 6.82 -6.87
C THR A 257 25.39 6.95 -6.95
N ILE A 258 25.92 8.02 -6.40
CA ILE A 258 27.37 8.22 -6.23
C ILE A 258 27.64 8.68 -4.79
N THR A 259 28.64 8.07 -4.17
CA THR A 259 29.04 8.36 -2.79
C THR A 259 30.51 8.74 -2.77
N TRP A 260 30.84 9.83 -2.09
CA TRP A 260 32.20 10.29 -1.83
C TRP A 260 32.51 10.23 -0.33
N GLU A 261 33.61 9.58 0.03
CA GLU A 261 34.17 9.56 1.37
C GLU A 261 35.27 10.61 1.47
N LEU A 262 34.99 11.73 2.13
CA LEU A 262 35.86 12.91 2.23
C LEU A 262 36.36 13.11 3.68
N GLY A 263 37.12 12.15 4.18
CA GLY A 263 37.59 12.11 5.57
C GLY A 263 36.42 11.85 6.55
N PRO A 264 36.03 12.81 7.42
CA PRO A 264 34.89 12.61 8.33
C PRO A 264 33.54 12.83 7.66
N HIS A 265 33.52 13.22 6.39
CA HIS A 265 32.30 13.54 5.64
C HIS A 265 31.99 12.45 4.62
N ILE A 266 30.74 12.05 4.53
CA ILE A 266 30.22 11.22 3.46
C ILE A 266 29.17 12.05 2.73
N LEU A 267 29.35 12.22 1.43
CA LEU A 267 28.40 12.89 0.56
C LEU A 267 27.84 11.88 -0.41
N GLU A 268 26.52 11.74 -0.43
CA GLU A 268 25.82 10.86 -1.34
C GLU A 268 24.83 11.67 -2.18
N VAL A 269 24.83 11.45 -3.50
CA VAL A 269 23.86 12.00 -4.44
C VAL A 269 23.21 10.85 -5.17
N ALA A 270 21.88 10.83 -5.16
CA ALA A 270 21.07 9.82 -5.85
C ALA A 270 20.05 10.48 -6.77
N GLY A 271 19.77 9.84 -7.90
CA GLY A 271 18.76 10.22 -8.86
C GLY A 271 17.89 9.02 -9.25
N TYR A 272 16.59 9.28 -9.42
CA TYR A 272 15.56 8.28 -9.71
C TYR A 272 14.71 8.76 -10.88
N TYR A 273 14.45 7.87 -11.80
CA TYR A 273 13.52 8.07 -12.90
C TYR A 273 12.66 6.81 -13.04
N THR A 274 11.36 6.99 -13.07
CA THR A 274 10.40 5.92 -13.37
C THR A 274 9.37 6.48 -14.35
N ASP A 275 9.11 5.73 -15.39
CA ASP A 275 8.14 6.03 -16.43
C ASP A 275 7.26 4.79 -16.60
N ILE A 276 6.00 4.93 -16.30
CA ILE A 276 4.97 3.90 -16.39
C ILE A 276 3.96 4.43 -17.41
N ASP A 277 3.78 3.72 -18.51
CA ASP A 277 2.83 4.00 -19.59
C ASP A 277 1.96 2.74 -19.75
N ASN A 278 1.00 2.58 -18.83
CA ASN A 278 0.16 1.39 -18.74
C ASN A 278 -1.25 1.69 -19.27
N GLY A 279 -1.79 0.76 -20.06
CA GLY A 279 -3.22 0.77 -20.37
C GLY A 279 -4.08 0.41 -19.14
N TYR A 280 -5.29 0.92 -19.09
CA TYR A 280 -6.26 0.58 -18.05
C TYR A 280 -7.63 0.26 -18.62
N ASP A 281 -7.88 -1.03 -18.81
CA ASP A 281 -9.15 -1.59 -19.31
C ASP A 281 -9.46 -2.85 -18.50
N ALA A 282 -10.09 -2.69 -17.35
CA ALA A 282 -10.28 -3.74 -16.37
C ALA A 282 -11.72 -3.87 -15.84
N PHE A 283 -12.65 -3.06 -16.36
CA PHE A 283 -14.05 -3.08 -15.98
C PHE A 283 -14.86 -3.93 -16.96
N SER A 284 -15.55 -4.93 -16.45
CA SER A 284 -16.34 -5.87 -17.25
C SER A 284 -17.79 -5.88 -16.80
N LEU A 285 -18.72 -5.64 -17.74
CA LEU A 285 -20.15 -5.75 -17.48
C LEU A 285 -20.61 -7.20 -17.21
N ASP A 286 -19.83 -8.18 -17.66
CA ASP A 286 -20.15 -9.60 -17.55
C ASP A 286 -19.34 -10.31 -16.43
N ASN A 287 -18.60 -9.56 -15.59
CA ASN A 287 -17.72 -10.11 -14.54
C ASN A 287 -16.77 -11.20 -15.08
N THR A 288 -16.09 -10.90 -16.18
CA THR A 288 -15.07 -11.74 -16.82
C THR A 288 -13.77 -10.96 -17.01
N ARG A 289 -12.75 -11.59 -17.61
CA ARG A 289 -11.53 -10.87 -18.07
C ARG A 289 -11.69 -10.31 -19.50
N SER A 290 -12.92 -10.24 -20.00
CA SER A 290 -13.25 -9.60 -21.25
C SER A 290 -13.95 -8.28 -20.98
N THR A 291 -13.51 -7.22 -21.66
CA THR A 291 -14.08 -5.88 -21.60
C THR A 291 -14.81 -5.55 -22.90
N LEU A 292 -15.66 -4.54 -22.87
CA LEU A 292 -16.43 -4.07 -24.01
C LEU A 292 -16.20 -2.58 -24.26
N SER A 293 -15.23 -1.99 -23.62
CA SER A 293 -14.88 -0.58 -23.70
C SER A 293 -14.58 -0.12 -25.12
N ASP A 294 -15.16 1.00 -25.56
CA ASP A 294 -14.81 1.65 -26.82
C ASP A 294 -13.73 2.74 -26.62
N GLN A 295 -13.47 3.16 -25.38
CA GLN A 295 -12.46 4.14 -24.99
C GLN A 295 -11.62 3.63 -23.80
N PRO A 296 -10.76 2.59 -23.99
CA PRO A 296 -9.85 2.13 -22.93
C PRO A 296 -9.05 3.27 -22.35
N GLY A 297 -8.90 3.26 -21.02
CA GLY A 297 -8.14 4.27 -20.31
C GLY A 297 -6.65 4.00 -20.21
N GLU A 298 -5.97 4.88 -19.47
CA GLU A 298 -4.53 4.89 -19.24
C GLU A 298 -4.24 4.99 -17.72
N ASP A 299 -3.08 4.52 -17.33
CA ASP A 299 -2.57 4.62 -15.96
C ASP A 299 -1.07 4.92 -16.01
N ASP A 300 -0.76 6.19 -16.24
CA ASP A 300 0.59 6.65 -16.45
C ASP A 300 1.15 7.30 -15.19
N LEU A 301 2.45 7.15 -14.99
CA LEU A 301 3.20 7.83 -13.96
C LEU A 301 4.62 8.11 -14.41
N THR A 302 4.99 9.38 -14.50
CA THR A 302 6.39 9.80 -14.63
C THR A 302 6.88 10.35 -13.29
N LEU A 303 7.90 9.72 -12.71
CA LEU A 303 8.60 10.20 -11.51
C LEU A 303 10.01 10.66 -11.90
N LYS A 304 10.37 11.87 -11.47
CA LYS A 304 11.73 12.42 -11.47
C LYS A 304 12.06 12.83 -10.04
N ALA A 305 13.04 12.17 -9.41
CA ALA A 305 13.42 12.50 -8.05
C ALA A 305 14.93 12.54 -7.87
N GLY A 306 15.36 13.32 -6.90
CA GLY A 306 16.77 13.46 -6.53
C GLY A 306 16.94 13.65 -5.04
N ARG A 307 18.08 13.15 -4.53
CA ARG A 307 18.44 13.27 -3.12
C ARG A 307 19.93 13.61 -2.99
N LEU A 308 20.23 14.53 -2.07
CA LEU A 308 21.56 14.78 -1.57
C LEU A 308 21.57 14.47 -0.07
N ASN A 309 22.44 13.59 0.36
CA ASN A 309 22.62 13.24 1.77
C ASN A 309 24.06 13.53 2.20
N TRP A 310 24.23 14.36 3.23
CA TRP A 310 25.51 14.72 3.80
C TRP A 310 25.60 14.24 5.24
N LEU A 311 26.44 13.23 5.46
CA LEU A 311 26.74 12.68 6.76
C LEU A 311 28.08 13.22 7.23
N THR A 312 28.18 13.66 8.49
CA THR A 312 29.41 14.14 9.07
C THR A 312 29.46 13.95 10.58
N ARG A 313 30.65 13.79 11.11
CA ARG A 313 30.88 13.73 12.56
C ARG A 313 31.35 15.07 13.07
N LEU A 314 30.62 15.63 14.04
CA LEU A 314 30.92 16.90 14.71
C LEU A 314 31.33 16.63 16.18
N GLY A 315 32.58 16.28 16.41
CA GLY A 315 33.04 15.80 17.72
C GLY A 315 32.41 14.47 18.08
N ASP A 316 31.63 14.47 19.16
CA ASP A 316 30.86 13.27 19.62
C ASP A 316 29.43 13.23 19.09
N LEU A 317 29.10 13.97 18.05
CA LEU A 317 27.80 14.01 17.42
C LEU A 317 27.91 13.57 15.98
N ASP A 318 26.97 12.72 15.56
CA ASP A 318 26.72 12.43 14.15
C ASP A 318 25.65 13.39 13.62
N SER A 319 25.94 14.05 12.50
CA SER A 319 25.04 14.97 11.83
C SER A 319 24.69 14.43 10.45
N SER A 320 23.41 14.40 10.11
CA SER A 320 22.95 14.10 8.76
C SER A 320 22.04 15.22 8.24
N LEU A 321 22.32 15.66 7.02
CA LEU A 321 21.48 16.61 6.28
C LEU A 321 21.02 15.94 4.99
N GLN A 322 19.72 15.81 4.81
CA GLN A 322 19.11 15.34 3.57
C GLN A 322 18.35 16.47 2.89
N LEU A 323 18.60 16.66 1.61
CA LEU A 323 17.80 17.49 0.72
C LEU A 323 17.19 16.57 -0.32
N SER A 324 15.91 16.71 -0.62
CA SER A 324 15.28 15.96 -1.69
C SER A 324 14.30 16.80 -2.49
N HIS A 325 14.19 16.45 -3.77
CA HIS A 325 13.21 16.96 -4.71
C HIS A 325 12.54 15.78 -5.40
N ALA A 326 11.23 15.86 -5.58
CA ALA A 326 10.47 14.91 -6.38
C ALA A 326 9.41 15.64 -7.21
N SER A 327 9.28 15.27 -8.48
CA SER A 327 8.22 15.69 -9.39
C SER A 327 7.55 14.46 -9.95
N THR A 328 6.22 14.42 -9.93
CA THR A 328 5.41 13.35 -10.49
C THR A 328 4.32 13.92 -11.36
N GLU A 329 4.16 13.33 -12.52
CA GLU A 329 3.07 13.56 -13.46
C GLU A 329 2.30 12.24 -13.55
N THR A 330 0.99 12.24 -13.36
CA THR A 330 0.15 11.03 -13.46
C THR A 330 -1.06 11.28 -14.32
N THR A 331 -1.38 10.33 -15.19
CA THR A 331 -2.64 10.24 -15.91
C THR A 331 -3.36 8.99 -15.46
N TYR A 332 -4.59 9.14 -15.01
CA TYR A 332 -5.48 8.03 -14.70
C TYR A 332 -6.81 8.25 -15.41
N SER A 333 -7.17 7.33 -16.26
CA SER A 333 -8.39 7.44 -17.03
C SER A 333 -9.07 6.08 -17.22
N TYR A 334 -10.33 6.08 -17.54
CA TYR A 334 -11.10 4.87 -17.82
C TYR A 334 -12.37 5.19 -18.62
N ASP A 335 -12.84 4.19 -19.36
CA ASP A 335 -14.20 4.17 -19.94
C ASP A 335 -15.21 4.13 -18.78
N GLU A 336 -16.01 5.19 -18.62
CA GLU A 336 -16.92 5.31 -17.48
C GLU A 336 -18.16 4.44 -17.65
N ASP A 337 -18.61 4.20 -18.88
CA ASP A 337 -19.76 3.36 -19.15
C ASP A 337 -19.42 1.88 -19.41
N TRP A 338 -18.12 1.51 -19.49
CA TRP A 338 -17.58 0.15 -19.68
C TRP A 338 -18.09 -0.55 -20.93
N SER A 339 -18.51 0.21 -21.95
CA SER A 339 -19.26 -0.32 -23.08
C SER A 339 -18.94 0.39 -24.40
N TYR A 340 -19.85 0.35 -25.35
CA TYR A 340 -19.71 0.98 -26.64
C TYR A 340 -21.04 1.53 -27.14
N VAL A 341 -20.97 2.54 -28.01
CA VAL A 341 -22.14 3.13 -28.64
C VAL A 341 -22.98 2.09 -29.36
N GLY A 342 -24.25 1.95 -28.96
CA GLY A 342 -25.22 1.02 -29.55
C GLY A 342 -25.21 -0.38 -28.94
N ILE A 343 -24.59 -0.62 -27.80
CA ILE A 343 -24.63 -1.89 -27.07
C ILE A 343 -26.09 -2.36 -26.76
N ALA A 344 -26.98 -1.39 -26.54
CA ALA A 344 -28.41 -1.64 -26.34
C ALA A 344 -29.26 -0.60 -27.10
N PRO A 345 -30.50 -0.92 -27.52
CA PRO A 345 -31.35 0.05 -28.18
C PRO A 345 -31.62 1.30 -27.35
N GLY A 346 -31.38 2.46 -27.90
CA GLY A 346 -31.57 3.74 -27.23
C GLY A 346 -30.35 4.23 -26.41
N TRP A 347 -29.29 3.45 -26.36
CA TRP A 347 -28.02 3.78 -25.70
C TRP A 347 -26.96 4.09 -26.76
N GLU A 348 -26.92 5.34 -27.18
CA GLU A 348 -26.03 5.84 -28.24
C GLU A 348 -25.09 6.90 -27.68
N TYR A 349 -24.55 6.67 -26.50
CA TYR A 349 -23.55 7.52 -25.87
C TYR A 349 -22.32 6.71 -25.45
N SER A 350 -21.21 7.37 -25.28
CA SER A 350 -19.99 6.86 -24.73
C SER A 350 -19.44 7.91 -23.76
N SER A 351 -18.86 7.48 -22.66
CA SER A 351 -18.36 8.36 -21.62
C SER A 351 -16.97 7.96 -21.14
N TYR A 352 -16.17 8.97 -20.87
CA TYR A 352 -14.78 8.84 -20.50
C TYR A 352 -14.46 9.80 -19.35
N ASP A 353 -13.68 9.33 -18.40
CA ASP A 353 -13.26 10.10 -17.23
C ASP A 353 -11.73 10.03 -17.09
N GLU A 354 -11.08 11.19 -17.02
CA GLU A 354 -9.64 11.35 -16.99
C GLU A 354 -9.20 12.31 -15.90
N TYR A 355 -8.16 11.93 -15.20
CA TYR A 355 -7.54 12.67 -14.11
C TYR A 355 -6.05 12.86 -14.40
N LEU A 356 -5.67 14.10 -14.65
CA LEU A 356 -4.28 14.53 -14.84
C LEU A 356 -3.82 15.19 -13.53
N ARG A 357 -2.75 14.70 -12.93
CA ARG A 357 -2.25 15.22 -11.66
C ARG A 357 -0.76 15.47 -11.74
N ASP A 358 -0.36 16.69 -11.47
CA ASP A 358 1.02 17.14 -11.33
C ASP A 358 1.31 17.40 -9.85
N ARG A 359 2.40 16.84 -9.34
CA ARG A 359 2.81 17.06 -7.94
C ARG A 359 4.30 17.30 -7.87
N THR A 360 4.69 18.35 -7.13
CA THR A 360 6.09 18.62 -6.82
C THR A 360 6.29 18.66 -5.30
N MET A 361 7.46 18.27 -4.86
CA MET A 361 7.80 18.25 -3.45
C MET A 361 9.29 18.53 -3.25
N ASP A 362 9.59 19.50 -2.42
CA ASP A 362 10.92 19.80 -1.92
C ASP A 362 10.98 19.55 -0.41
N SER A 363 12.03 18.86 0.06
CA SER A 363 12.19 18.65 1.49
C SER A 363 13.63 18.83 1.98
N LEU A 364 13.73 19.25 3.25
CA LEU A 364 14.96 19.31 4.00
C LEU A 364 14.77 18.60 5.33
N GLU A 365 15.63 17.65 5.63
CA GLU A 365 15.70 17.03 6.95
C GLU A 365 17.13 17.16 7.51
N TRP A 366 17.24 17.67 8.72
CA TRP A 366 18.49 17.74 9.45
C TRP A 366 18.37 17.01 10.78
N ARG A 367 19.31 16.10 11.06
CA ARG A 367 19.38 15.33 12.31
C ARG A 367 20.73 15.51 12.98
N LEU A 368 20.69 15.56 14.30
CA LEU A 368 21.85 15.41 15.18
C LEU A 368 21.59 14.22 16.09
N ALA A 369 22.56 13.31 16.20
CA ALA A 369 22.49 12.15 17.05
C ALA A 369 23.75 12.04 17.91
N SER A 370 23.60 11.51 19.12
CA SER A 370 24.76 11.17 19.94
C SER A 370 25.51 10.01 19.29
N THR A 371 26.84 10.10 19.18
CA THR A 371 27.65 8.91 19.01
C THR A 371 27.44 8.05 20.26
N GLN A 372 27.33 6.72 20.10
CA GLN A 372 26.96 5.79 21.17
C GLN A 372 27.63 6.13 22.50
N SER A 373 26.84 6.57 23.49
CA SER A 373 27.27 6.65 24.88
C SER A 373 26.89 5.37 25.59
N GLU A 374 27.65 4.92 26.57
CA GLU A 374 27.42 3.66 27.28
C GLU A 374 26.05 3.59 27.99
N ASP A 375 25.41 4.74 28.25
CA ASP A 375 24.18 4.80 29.05
C ASP A 375 22.93 5.28 28.31
N ALA A 376 23.04 6.13 27.27
CA ALA A 376 21.93 6.71 26.57
C ALA A 376 22.29 7.19 25.15
N SER A 377 21.43 6.96 24.21
CA SER A 377 21.49 7.50 22.85
C SER A 377 20.30 8.43 22.59
N TRP A 378 20.52 9.45 21.77
CA TRP A 378 19.45 10.39 21.42
C TRP A 378 19.63 10.91 19.99
N VAL A 379 18.51 11.28 19.40
CA VAL A 379 18.43 12.01 18.14
C VAL A 379 17.47 13.18 18.29
N ILE A 380 17.82 14.31 17.70
CA ILE A 380 16.92 15.44 17.49
C ILE A 380 17.02 15.87 16.03
N GLY A 381 15.91 16.31 15.45
CA GLY A 381 15.90 16.77 14.08
C GLY A 381 14.81 17.77 13.77
N THR A 382 14.97 18.42 12.64
CA THR A 382 13.95 19.29 12.03
C THR A 382 13.67 18.81 10.62
N TYR A 383 12.41 18.99 10.20
CA TYR A 383 11.93 18.66 8.88
C TYR A 383 11.14 19.82 8.31
N LEU A 384 11.46 20.21 7.09
CA LEU A 384 10.75 21.21 6.31
C LEU A 384 10.33 20.58 4.98
N ARG A 385 9.12 20.84 4.54
CA ARG A 385 8.60 20.39 3.24
C ARG A 385 7.73 21.47 2.62
N ASP A 386 7.93 21.70 1.34
CA ASP A 386 7.07 22.47 0.46
C ASP A 386 6.52 21.52 -0.61
N GLU A 387 5.21 21.53 -0.82
CA GLU A 387 4.52 20.61 -1.70
C GLU A 387 3.42 21.33 -2.45
N SER A 388 3.33 21.10 -3.76
CA SER A 388 2.22 21.52 -4.59
C SER A 388 1.62 20.35 -5.35
N GLU A 389 0.31 20.36 -5.53
CA GLU A 389 -0.43 19.39 -6.31
C GLU A 389 -1.51 20.11 -7.12
N ASP A 390 -1.47 19.94 -8.44
CA ASP A 390 -2.46 20.43 -9.39
C ASP A 390 -3.19 19.22 -9.99
N LEU A 391 -4.53 19.33 -10.10
CA LEU A 391 -5.39 18.33 -10.71
C LEU A 391 -6.21 18.96 -11.83
N THR A 392 -6.28 18.29 -12.97
CA THR A 392 -7.27 18.54 -14.02
C THR A 392 -8.07 17.28 -14.26
N ARG A 393 -9.40 17.34 -14.09
CA ARG A 393 -10.32 16.25 -14.48
C ARG A 393 -11.04 16.63 -15.75
N GLN A 394 -11.01 15.75 -16.74
CA GLN A 394 -11.79 15.83 -17.96
C GLN A 394 -12.82 14.70 -17.95
N TYR A 395 -14.10 15.06 -17.91
CA TYR A 395 -15.17 14.09 -17.90
C TYR A 395 -16.24 14.46 -18.92
N THR A 396 -16.69 13.48 -19.67
CA THR A 396 -17.60 13.67 -20.82
C THR A 396 -18.82 14.55 -20.49
N TYR A 397 -19.36 14.46 -19.29
CA TYR A 397 -20.56 15.19 -18.88
C TYR A 397 -20.31 16.49 -18.12
N LEU A 398 -19.06 16.88 -17.93
CA LEU A 398 -18.75 18.21 -17.40
C LEU A 398 -18.79 19.25 -18.52
N PRO A 399 -19.27 20.46 -18.26
CA PRO A 399 -19.30 21.54 -19.25
C PRO A 399 -17.90 22.06 -19.63
N GLY A 400 -16.89 21.71 -18.88
CA GLY A 400 -15.48 22.01 -19.03
C GLY A 400 -14.65 21.28 -17.99
N PRO A 401 -13.32 21.31 -18.09
CA PRO A 401 -12.47 20.65 -17.12
C PRO A 401 -12.69 21.15 -15.69
N PHE A 402 -12.76 20.23 -14.73
CA PHE A 402 -12.61 20.58 -13.32
C PHE A 402 -11.12 20.72 -13.01
N GLN A 403 -10.74 21.76 -12.31
CA GLN A 403 -9.37 22.03 -11.91
C GLN A 403 -9.29 22.33 -10.42
N SER A 404 -8.26 21.80 -9.76
CA SER A 404 -7.93 22.15 -8.38
C SER A 404 -6.43 22.27 -8.19
N SER A 405 -6.05 23.06 -7.19
CA SER A 405 -4.67 23.25 -6.76
C SER A 405 -4.61 23.23 -5.24
N ILE A 406 -3.60 22.56 -4.67
CA ILE A 406 -3.28 22.63 -3.26
C ILE A 406 -1.79 22.88 -3.08
N GLU A 407 -1.46 23.88 -2.28
CA GLU A 407 -0.09 24.16 -1.82
C GLU A 407 -0.01 23.85 -0.32
N THR A 408 1.03 23.14 0.12
CA THR A 408 1.17 22.75 1.51
C THR A 408 2.60 22.94 1.99
N GLN A 409 2.75 23.71 3.08
CA GLN A 409 4.01 23.88 3.79
C GLN A 409 3.98 23.13 5.11
N THR A 410 5.01 22.35 5.37
CA THR A 410 5.13 21.54 6.59
C THR A 410 6.43 21.89 7.30
N ALA A 411 6.34 22.15 8.60
CA ALA A 411 7.50 22.33 9.48
C ALA A 411 7.35 21.44 10.72
N ALA A 412 8.40 20.66 11.04
CA ALA A 412 8.37 19.80 12.21
C ALA A 412 9.69 19.82 12.99
N LEU A 413 9.54 19.62 14.30
CA LEU A 413 10.62 19.33 15.23
C LEU A 413 10.36 17.96 15.85
N PHE A 414 11.36 17.08 15.83
CA PHE A 414 11.23 15.74 16.37
C PHE A 414 12.47 15.31 17.15
N GLY A 415 12.33 14.30 17.98
CA GLY A 415 13.45 13.69 18.67
C GLY A 415 13.05 12.40 19.40
N GLN A 416 14.06 11.64 19.75
CA GLN A 416 13.95 10.40 20.50
C GLN A 416 15.15 10.23 21.42
N VAL A 417 14.89 9.70 22.59
CA VAL A 417 15.91 9.26 23.55
C VAL A 417 15.71 7.78 23.81
N SER A 418 16.79 7.02 23.80
CA SER A 418 16.82 5.61 24.18
C SER A 418 17.85 5.44 25.31
N ARG A 419 17.53 4.60 26.29
CA ARG A 419 18.39 4.37 27.46
C ARG A 419 18.30 2.94 27.96
N ASP A 420 19.45 2.39 28.35
CA ASP A 420 19.52 1.18 29.15
C ASP A 420 19.18 1.49 30.60
N LEU A 421 18.02 1.01 31.08
CA LEU A 421 17.52 1.18 32.44
C LEU A 421 18.20 0.17 33.38
N THR A 422 18.52 -1.01 32.85
CA THR A 422 19.30 -2.06 33.47
C THR A 422 20.07 -2.83 32.39
N ALA A 423 20.94 -3.74 32.76
CA ALA A 423 21.64 -4.63 31.81
C ALA A 423 20.72 -5.49 30.91
N ARG A 424 19.40 -5.54 31.21
CA ARG A 424 18.42 -6.35 30.47
C ARG A 424 17.18 -5.57 30.05
N LEU A 425 17.02 -4.35 30.51
CA LEU A 425 15.84 -3.54 30.23
C LEU A 425 16.28 -2.22 29.61
N SER A 426 15.89 -1.96 28.40
CA SER A 426 16.03 -0.69 27.71
C SER A 426 14.68 -0.04 27.49
N GLY A 427 14.67 1.28 27.35
CA GLY A 427 13.46 2.02 27.07
C GLY A 427 13.75 3.22 26.18
N PHE A 428 12.72 3.65 25.44
CA PHE A 428 12.81 4.83 24.60
C PHE A 428 11.54 5.67 24.68
N VAL A 429 11.67 6.96 24.39
CA VAL A 429 10.58 7.92 24.22
C VAL A 429 10.94 8.82 23.05
N GLY A 430 10.03 8.97 22.11
CA GLY A 430 10.15 9.88 20.97
C GLY A 430 8.88 10.70 20.78
N ALA A 431 9.03 11.92 20.27
CA ALA A 431 7.93 12.81 19.94
C ALA A 431 8.26 13.63 18.70
N ARG A 432 7.22 14.06 17.99
CA ARG A 432 7.27 15.02 16.88
C ARG A 432 6.13 16.01 17.03
N PHE A 433 6.45 17.28 16.85
CA PHE A 433 5.50 18.37 16.74
C PHE A 433 5.58 18.90 15.33
N GLU A 434 4.43 19.00 14.68
CA GLU A 434 4.33 19.35 13.27
C GLU A 434 3.25 20.41 13.08
N ARG A 435 3.56 21.41 12.26
CA ARG A 435 2.62 22.38 11.73
C ARG A 435 2.57 22.23 10.22
N ARG A 436 1.35 22.20 9.71
CA ARG A 436 1.04 22.11 8.29
C ARG A 436 0.09 23.25 7.95
N ASP A 437 0.49 24.12 7.03
CA ASP A 437 -0.29 25.19 6.47
C ASP A 437 -0.64 24.81 5.03
N SER A 438 -1.92 24.87 4.65
CA SER A 438 -2.40 24.46 3.31
C SER A 438 -3.34 25.49 2.72
N GLU A 439 -3.19 25.74 1.41
CA GLU A 439 -4.07 26.59 0.61
C GLU A 439 -4.68 25.72 -0.50
N TYR A 440 -6.01 25.60 -0.52
CA TYR A 440 -6.75 24.83 -1.52
C TYR A 440 -7.68 25.71 -2.33
N ARG A 441 -7.67 25.56 -3.66
CA ARG A 441 -8.57 26.25 -4.58
C ARG A 441 -9.04 25.29 -5.67
N ASP A 442 -10.32 25.47 -6.10
CA ASP A 442 -10.83 24.75 -7.25
C ASP A 442 -11.74 25.57 -8.16
N SER A 443 -11.96 25.07 -9.37
CA SER A 443 -12.81 25.69 -10.38
C SER A 443 -14.31 25.66 -10.06
N ALA A 444 -14.73 24.90 -9.03
CA ALA A 444 -16.09 24.84 -8.53
C ALA A 444 -16.38 25.92 -7.46
N GLY A 445 -15.35 26.67 -7.06
CA GLY A 445 -15.46 27.84 -6.16
C GLY A 445 -15.07 27.55 -4.71
N VAL A 446 -14.52 26.39 -4.40
CA VAL A 446 -13.88 26.16 -3.09
C VAL A 446 -12.57 26.94 -3.06
N ASP A 447 -12.39 27.80 -2.07
CA ASP A 447 -11.18 28.59 -1.79
C ASP A 447 -11.00 28.59 -0.27
N LYS A 448 -10.06 27.80 0.23
CA LYS A 448 -9.86 27.53 1.65
C LYS A 448 -8.39 27.53 2.02
N ASP A 449 -8.05 28.35 3.01
CA ASP A 449 -6.81 28.28 3.75
C ASP A 449 -7.08 27.57 5.07
N PHE A 450 -6.27 26.58 5.44
CA PHE A 450 -6.40 25.86 6.69
C PHE A 450 -5.05 25.44 7.23
N ASP A 451 -4.93 25.45 8.55
CA ASP A 451 -3.71 25.02 9.23
C ASP A 451 -4.03 23.97 10.29
N HIS A 452 -3.12 23.01 10.42
CA HIS A 452 -3.18 21.97 11.45
C HIS A 452 -1.88 21.94 12.23
N THR A 453 -1.99 21.86 13.55
CA THR A 453 -0.86 21.65 14.44
C THR A 453 -1.16 20.41 15.28
N TYR A 454 -0.35 19.39 15.15
CA TYR A 454 -0.53 18.14 15.87
C TYR A 454 0.80 17.62 16.39
N TRP A 455 0.68 16.65 17.31
CA TRP A 455 1.82 15.92 17.79
C TRP A 455 1.62 14.43 17.60
N THR A 456 2.71 13.76 17.32
CA THR A 456 2.80 12.30 17.29
C THR A 456 3.89 11.85 18.25
N GLY A 457 3.81 10.63 18.74
CA GLY A 457 4.77 10.16 19.71
C GLY A 457 4.77 8.66 19.86
N ARG A 458 5.87 8.14 20.38
CA ARG A 458 6.03 6.72 20.68
C ARG A 458 6.87 6.53 21.93
N ALA A 459 6.55 5.52 22.72
CA ALA A 459 7.35 5.10 23.86
C ALA A 459 7.35 3.58 23.94
N GLY A 460 8.45 3.01 24.42
CA GLY A 460 8.52 1.56 24.54
C GLY A 460 9.56 1.10 25.56
N LEU A 461 9.39 -0.14 25.97
CA LEU A 461 10.33 -0.87 26.81
C LEU A 461 10.66 -2.19 26.13
N THR A 462 11.95 -2.56 26.15
CA THR A 462 12.43 -3.85 25.67
C THR A 462 13.16 -4.57 26.78
N TRP A 463 12.72 -5.78 27.07
CA TRP A 463 13.34 -6.65 28.04
C TRP A 463 14.08 -7.79 27.34
N GLN A 464 15.42 -7.78 27.45
CA GLN A 464 16.27 -8.87 26.98
C GLN A 464 16.23 -10.02 28.00
N LEU A 465 15.63 -11.13 27.60
CA LEU A 465 15.64 -12.37 28.35
C LEU A 465 16.93 -13.14 28.02
N ASP A 466 17.14 -14.28 28.71
CA ASP A 466 18.29 -15.15 28.37
C ASP A 466 18.06 -15.87 27.04
N ASN A 467 19.15 -16.30 26.37
CA ASN A 467 19.15 -17.15 25.18
C ASN A 467 18.50 -16.58 23.92
N GLY A 468 18.67 -15.29 23.64
CA GLY A 468 18.22 -14.68 22.39
C GLY A 468 16.71 -14.39 22.34
N HIS A 469 16.04 -14.34 23.47
CA HIS A 469 14.66 -13.86 23.57
C HIS A 469 14.62 -12.40 23.99
N SER A 470 13.69 -11.66 23.41
CA SER A 470 13.30 -10.33 23.92
C SER A 470 11.79 -10.18 23.95
N LEU A 471 11.31 -9.41 24.93
CA LEU A 471 9.94 -8.94 25.02
C LEU A 471 9.96 -7.42 24.88
N TYR A 472 9.00 -6.87 24.15
CA TYR A 472 8.83 -5.43 24.09
C TYR A 472 7.36 -5.05 24.29
N VAL A 473 7.15 -3.85 24.80
CA VAL A 473 5.85 -3.18 24.81
C VAL A 473 6.03 -1.78 24.26
N THR A 474 5.13 -1.35 23.37
CA THR A 474 5.14 0.00 22.80
C THR A 474 3.75 0.61 22.85
N ALA A 475 3.73 1.93 23.02
CA ALA A 475 2.58 2.79 22.79
C ALA A 475 2.96 3.82 21.74
N ALA A 476 2.11 4.03 20.73
CA ALA A 476 2.35 4.99 19.67
C ALA A 476 1.07 5.76 19.34
N ARG A 477 1.17 7.09 19.21
CA ARG A 477 0.12 7.96 18.71
C ARG A 477 0.49 8.44 17.31
N GLY A 478 -0.42 8.19 16.35
CA GLY A 478 -0.37 8.72 14.99
C GLY A 478 -1.44 9.80 14.76
N ALA A 479 -1.29 10.53 13.68
CA ALA A 479 -2.29 11.45 13.17
C ALA A 479 -2.31 11.38 11.64
N ARG A 480 -3.45 11.66 11.03
CA ARG A 480 -3.63 11.93 9.61
C ARG A 480 -4.15 13.34 9.46
N ALA A 481 -3.55 14.11 8.57
CA ALA A 481 -3.92 15.51 8.38
C ALA A 481 -5.37 15.67 7.93
N GLY A 482 -6.01 16.76 8.32
CA GLY A 482 -7.23 17.23 7.71
C GLY A 482 -7.02 17.66 6.26
N GLY A 483 -8.08 18.02 5.57
CA GLY A 483 -8.02 18.35 4.16
C GLY A 483 -9.22 19.13 3.66
N ALA A 484 -9.27 19.36 2.34
CA ALA A 484 -10.35 20.05 1.65
C ALA A 484 -11.20 19.07 0.83
N ASN A 485 -12.51 19.35 0.76
CA ASN A 485 -13.46 18.61 -0.06
C ASN A 485 -13.51 19.21 -1.48
N ALA A 486 -12.82 18.56 -2.40
CA ALA A 486 -12.69 19.00 -3.78
C ALA A 486 -14.04 18.96 -4.52
N GLY A 487 -14.34 19.99 -5.30
CA GLY A 487 -15.54 20.05 -6.13
C GLY A 487 -16.85 20.18 -5.34
N LEU A 488 -16.80 20.35 -4.03
CA LEU A 488 -17.98 20.42 -3.16
C LEU A 488 -19.03 21.42 -3.64
N LEU A 489 -18.60 22.58 -4.13
CA LEU A 489 -19.49 23.67 -4.53
C LEU A 489 -19.95 23.58 -6.00
N ALA A 490 -19.58 22.54 -6.76
CA ALA A 490 -19.90 22.40 -8.19
C ALA A 490 -21.41 22.52 -8.52
N SER A 491 -22.27 22.19 -7.59
CA SER A 491 -23.72 22.21 -7.75
C SER A 491 -24.43 23.13 -6.77
N ILE A 492 -23.71 23.99 -6.04
CA ILE A 492 -24.28 24.78 -4.95
C ILE A 492 -25.37 25.73 -5.42
N ASP A 493 -25.21 26.35 -6.60
CA ASP A 493 -26.19 27.31 -7.17
C ASP A 493 -27.52 26.62 -7.56
N ALA A 494 -27.50 25.28 -7.72
CA ALA A 494 -28.70 24.51 -8.00
C ALA A 494 -29.45 24.07 -6.74
N LEU A 495 -28.90 24.37 -5.55
CA LEU A 495 -29.50 24.02 -4.26
C LEU A 495 -30.39 25.14 -3.74
N PRO A 496 -31.43 24.84 -2.95
CA PRO A 496 -32.15 25.84 -2.16
C PRO A 496 -31.21 26.58 -1.20
N ASP A 497 -31.38 27.90 -1.03
CA ASP A 497 -30.54 28.77 -0.20
C ASP A 497 -30.25 28.18 1.21
N GLN A 498 -31.27 27.57 1.82
CA GLN A 498 -31.14 26.94 3.15
C GLN A 498 -30.13 25.78 3.23
N ASN A 499 -29.75 25.20 2.11
CA ASN A 499 -28.79 24.07 2.02
C ASN A 499 -27.38 24.53 1.63
N GLN A 500 -27.26 25.73 1.05
CA GLN A 500 -25.98 26.26 0.57
C GLN A 500 -24.99 26.50 1.71
N ASP A 501 -25.44 27.07 2.82
CA ASP A 501 -24.61 27.30 4.02
C ASP A 501 -24.12 25.96 4.63
N ALA A 502 -25.02 24.96 4.68
CA ALA A 502 -24.67 23.65 5.22
C ALA A 502 -23.62 22.93 4.37
N VAL A 503 -23.76 22.99 3.04
CA VAL A 503 -22.76 22.41 2.11
C VAL A 503 -21.45 23.17 2.18
N SER A 504 -21.49 24.51 2.21
CA SER A 504 -20.26 25.33 2.31
C SER A 504 -19.48 25.07 3.60
N ALA A 505 -20.17 24.66 4.68
CA ALA A 505 -19.53 24.32 5.96
C ALA A 505 -18.70 23.03 5.88
N LEU A 506 -18.97 22.14 4.91
CA LEU A 506 -18.21 20.92 4.68
C LEU A 506 -16.95 21.13 3.82
N GLY A 507 -16.55 22.35 3.55
CA GLY A 507 -15.41 22.66 2.67
C GLY A 507 -14.07 22.08 3.13
N VAL A 508 -13.90 21.84 4.43
CA VAL A 508 -12.72 21.23 5.04
C VAL A 508 -13.13 20.20 6.09
N PHE A 509 -12.25 19.25 6.37
CA PHE A 509 -12.38 18.27 7.43
C PHE A 509 -11.12 18.24 8.29
N ASP A 510 -11.27 17.82 9.55
CA ASP A 510 -10.23 17.86 10.57
C ASP A 510 -9.29 16.66 10.52
N GLU A 511 -8.27 16.69 11.38
CA GLU A 511 -7.33 15.58 11.57
C GLU A 511 -8.03 14.34 12.15
N GLU A 512 -7.48 13.18 11.84
CA GLU A 512 -7.83 11.88 12.39
C GLU A 512 -6.69 11.40 13.26
N THR A 513 -6.97 10.73 14.38
CA THR A 513 -5.95 10.24 15.29
C THR A 513 -6.05 8.75 15.57
N LEU A 514 -4.91 8.13 15.92
CA LEU A 514 -4.78 6.72 16.21
C LEU A 514 -3.87 6.50 17.40
N LEU A 515 -4.34 5.73 18.38
CA LEU A 515 -3.54 5.22 19.49
C LEU A 515 -3.31 3.71 19.28
N ASN A 516 -2.06 3.27 19.28
CA ASN A 516 -1.68 1.87 19.17
C ASN A 516 -0.94 1.42 20.44
N LEU A 517 -1.37 0.29 21.01
CA LEU A 517 -0.66 -0.44 22.05
C LEU A 517 -0.23 -1.80 21.49
N GLU A 518 1.05 -2.15 21.64
CA GLU A 518 1.60 -3.39 21.11
C GLU A 518 2.49 -4.08 22.12
N LEU A 519 2.34 -5.42 22.21
CA LEU A 519 3.20 -6.32 22.95
C LEU A 519 3.83 -7.31 21.98
N GLY A 520 5.15 -7.42 21.96
CA GLY A 520 5.83 -8.35 21.08
C GLY A 520 6.84 -9.24 21.80
N TRP A 521 7.03 -10.43 21.22
CA TRP A 521 8.04 -11.41 21.61
C TRP A 521 8.89 -11.76 20.40
N GLN A 522 10.21 -11.73 20.59
CA GLN A 522 11.16 -12.07 19.53
C GLN A 522 12.11 -13.16 19.99
N VAL A 523 12.49 -13.99 19.06
CA VAL A 523 13.47 -15.06 19.22
C VAL A 523 14.51 -14.92 18.13
N ASN A 524 15.76 -14.86 18.51
CA ASN A 524 16.89 -14.95 17.59
C ASN A 524 17.88 -15.99 18.13
N TRP A 525 17.84 -17.21 17.58
CA TRP A 525 18.74 -18.31 17.91
C TRP A 525 19.60 -18.68 16.71
N PRO A 526 20.69 -17.95 16.43
CA PRO A 526 21.56 -18.24 15.28
C PRO A 526 22.09 -19.68 15.27
N ASP A 527 22.50 -20.20 16.42
CA ASP A 527 23.00 -21.57 16.57
C ASP A 527 21.96 -22.65 16.23
N ARG A 528 20.67 -22.32 16.30
CA ARG A 528 19.56 -23.22 15.93
C ARG A 528 18.93 -22.86 14.60
N GLY A 529 19.45 -21.84 13.94
CA GLY A 529 18.93 -21.32 12.70
C GLY A 529 17.48 -20.85 12.79
N LEU A 530 17.04 -20.31 13.95
CA LEU A 530 15.66 -19.90 14.18
C LEU A 530 15.58 -18.40 14.50
N ARG A 531 14.76 -17.70 13.73
CA ARG A 531 14.29 -16.35 14.02
C ARG A 531 12.77 -16.33 13.98
N SER A 532 12.14 -15.69 14.95
CA SER A 532 10.68 -15.54 14.97
C SER A 532 10.29 -14.29 15.76
N ARG A 533 9.24 -13.64 15.29
CA ARG A 533 8.58 -12.49 15.96
C ARG A 533 7.09 -12.75 16.05
N LEU A 534 6.55 -12.54 17.23
CA LEU A 534 5.12 -12.57 17.52
C LEU A 534 4.75 -11.22 18.14
N SER A 535 3.74 -10.56 17.62
CA SER A 535 3.16 -9.35 18.23
C SER A 535 1.65 -9.45 18.36
N VAL A 536 1.11 -8.81 19.39
CA VAL A 536 -0.31 -8.60 19.62
C VAL A 536 -0.51 -7.10 19.79
N PHE A 537 -1.51 -6.56 19.12
CA PHE A 537 -1.80 -5.13 19.13
C PHE A 537 -3.27 -4.84 19.38
N ALA A 538 -3.52 -3.63 19.88
CA ALA A 538 -4.84 -3.02 19.99
C ALA A 538 -4.71 -1.53 19.59
N MET A 539 -5.63 -1.06 18.77
CA MET A 539 -5.61 0.29 18.21
C MET A 539 -7.01 0.89 18.32
N ASP A 540 -7.07 2.14 18.78
CA ASP A 540 -8.28 2.96 18.79
C ASP A 540 -8.08 4.13 17.83
N ARG A 541 -9.03 4.33 16.92
CA ARG A 541 -9.02 5.34 15.87
C ARG A 541 -10.19 6.28 16.07
N ASP A 542 -9.88 7.53 16.39
CA ASP A 542 -10.84 8.58 16.67
C ASP A 542 -10.91 9.56 15.50
N ASP A 543 -12.11 10.19 15.33
CA ASP A 543 -12.37 11.18 14.29
C ASP A 543 -12.02 10.66 12.88
N GLN A 544 -12.34 9.40 12.63
CA GLN A 544 -12.03 8.73 11.37
C GLN A 544 -12.63 9.47 10.18
N GLN A 545 -11.78 9.85 9.23
CA GLN A 545 -12.18 10.46 7.98
C GLN A 545 -12.93 9.45 7.12
N ALA A 546 -14.22 9.65 6.96
CA ALA A 546 -15.13 8.77 6.20
C ALA A 546 -15.76 9.53 5.03
N LYS A 547 -15.91 8.85 3.88
CA LYS A 547 -16.57 9.43 2.70
C LYS A 547 -18.08 9.31 2.83
N GLY A 548 -18.77 10.45 2.73
CA GLY A 548 -20.22 10.57 2.71
C GLY A 548 -20.73 11.10 1.38
N SER A 549 -22.05 11.02 1.16
CA SER A 549 -22.73 11.66 0.03
C SER A 549 -24.02 12.29 0.52
N LEU A 550 -24.17 13.58 0.34
CA LEU A 550 -25.43 14.30 0.58
C LEU A 550 -26.36 14.15 -0.62
N VAL A 551 -27.60 13.83 -0.35
CA VAL A 551 -28.67 13.72 -1.36
C VAL A 551 -29.61 14.91 -1.15
N ILE A 552 -29.49 15.94 -1.97
CA ILE A 552 -30.23 17.19 -1.81
C ILE A 552 -31.15 17.45 -3.01
N PRO A 553 -32.45 17.76 -2.80
CA PRO A 553 -33.32 18.18 -3.88
C PRO A 553 -32.84 19.49 -4.51
N ARG A 554 -32.74 19.54 -5.82
CA ARG A 554 -32.46 20.76 -6.58
C ARG A 554 -33.72 21.63 -6.76
N SER A 555 -33.53 22.89 -7.09
CA SER A 555 -34.61 23.83 -7.36
C SER A 555 -35.48 23.45 -8.58
N ASP A 556 -34.93 22.64 -9.51
CA ASP A 556 -35.67 22.11 -10.68
C ASP A 556 -36.43 20.80 -10.39
N GLY A 557 -36.36 20.30 -9.15
CA GLY A 557 -36.99 19.06 -8.72
C GLY A 557 -36.17 17.80 -8.98
N SER A 558 -34.97 17.91 -9.55
CA SER A 558 -33.99 16.82 -9.64
C SER A 558 -33.23 16.65 -8.31
N THR A 559 -32.34 15.67 -8.22
CA THR A 559 -31.54 15.41 -7.02
C THR A 559 -30.06 15.71 -7.31
N ALA A 560 -29.39 16.38 -6.37
CA ALA A 560 -27.95 16.51 -6.34
C ALA A 560 -27.33 15.48 -5.39
N PHE A 561 -26.27 14.84 -5.83
CA PHE A 561 -25.41 14.01 -5.00
C PHE A 561 -24.10 14.78 -4.80
N ILE A 562 -23.75 15.07 -3.55
CA ILE A 562 -22.54 15.81 -3.21
C ILE A 562 -21.70 14.91 -2.32
N ASP A 563 -20.64 14.38 -2.88
CA ASP A 563 -19.67 13.56 -2.14
C ASP A 563 -18.76 14.49 -1.31
N TYR A 564 -18.44 14.05 -0.10
CA TYR A 564 -17.57 14.78 0.83
C TYR A 564 -16.88 13.80 1.78
N THR A 565 -15.83 14.26 2.43
CA THR A 565 -15.17 13.60 3.56
C THR A 565 -15.49 14.35 4.83
N ASP A 566 -15.78 13.63 5.90
CA ASP A 566 -16.04 14.18 7.22
C ASP A 566 -15.47 13.27 8.31
N ASN A 567 -15.24 13.79 9.51
CA ASN A 567 -14.78 13.08 10.67
C ASN A 567 -15.97 12.37 11.36
N ALA A 568 -16.56 11.39 10.68
CA ALA A 568 -17.89 10.83 10.99
C ALA A 568 -17.85 9.48 11.71
N ALA A 569 -16.67 8.87 11.89
CA ALA A 569 -16.57 7.52 12.42
C ALA A 569 -15.48 7.37 13.49
N ALA A 570 -15.61 6.33 14.30
CA ALA A 570 -14.55 5.81 15.16
C ALA A 570 -14.44 4.29 14.96
N SER A 571 -13.25 3.73 15.11
CA SER A 571 -13.05 2.30 14.90
C SER A 571 -11.98 1.71 15.83
N SER A 572 -12.18 0.43 16.17
CA SER A 572 -11.24 -0.37 16.93
C SER A 572 -10.63 -1.45 16.07
N HIS A 573 -9.32 -1.66 16.21
CA HIS A 573 -8.57 -2.69 15.51
C HIS A 573 -7.74 -3.49 16.50
N SER A 574 -7.84 -4.80 16.48
CA SER A 574 -7.00 -5.67 17.30
C SER A 574 -6.54 -6.88 16.52
N GLY A 575 -5.40 -7.45 16.92
CA GLY A 575 -4.91 -8.59 16.17
C GLY A 575 -3.60 -9.18 16.65
N LEU A 576 -3.15 -10.17 15.88
CA LEU A 576 -1.92 -10.90 16.12
C LEU A 576 -1.13 -10.98 14.81
N GLU A 577 0.17 -10.82 14.91
CA GLU A 577 1.11 -10.97 13.80
C GLU A 577 2.24 -11.92 14.23
N TRP A 578 2.42 -12.98 13.47
CA TRP A 578 3.48 -13.97 13.72
C TRP A 578 4.24 -14.24 12.45
N GLU A 579 5.54 -14.02 12.49
CA GLU A 579 6.43 -14.27 11.38
C GLU A 579 7.72 -14.97 11.84
N GLY A 580 8.33 -15.75 10.97
CA GLY A 580 9.56 -16.41 11.31
C GLY A 580 10.21 -17.12 10.15
N GLN A 581 11.44 -17.53 10.41
CA GLN A 581 12.27 -18.30 9.52
C GLN A 581 13.05 -19.33 10.33
N TRP A 582 13.11 -20.56 9.83
CA TRP A 582 13.82 -21.68 10.47
C TRP A 582 14.65 -22.46 9.47
N GLN A 583 15.94 -22.52 9.72
CA GLN A 583 16.87 -23.37 8.99
C GLN A 583 16.83 -24.81 9.55
N LEU A 584 16.20 -25.70 8.81
CA LEU A 584 16.01 -27.10 9.14
C LEU A 584 17.19 -27.94 8.60
N GLY A 585 18.38 -27.80 9.21
CA GLY A 585 19.61 -28.40 8.73
C GLY A 585 20.26 -27.59 7.59
N ASN A 586 21.19 -28.20 6.84
CA ASN A 586 22.07 -27.49 5.91
C ASN A 586 21.42 -27.13 4.56
N ALA A 587 20.26 -27.70 4.24
CA ALA A 587 19.71 -27.60 2.89
C ALA A 587 18.26 -27.13 2.85
N LEU A 588 17.59 -26.99 4.00
CA LEU A 588 16.16 -26.70 4.06
C LEU A 588 15.90 -25.49 4.95
N VAL A 589 15.18 -24.51 4.44
CA VAL A 589 14.69 -23.34 5.17
C VAL A 589 13.18 -23.29 5.07
N ALA A 590 12.50 -23.16 6.20
CA ALA A 590 11.08 -22.87 6.29
C ALA A 590 10.87 -21.41 6.71
N ASP A 591 9.90 -20.76 6.13
CA ASP A 591 9.48 -19.41 6.52
C ASP A 591 7.94 -19.33 6.58
N TRP A 592 7.44 -18.48 7.47
CA TRP A 592 6.00 -18.30 7.65
C TRP A 592 5.66 -16.90 8.09
N THR A 593 4.45 -16.49 7.75
CA THR A 593 3.76 -15.32 8.31
C THR A 593 2.30 -15.67 8.58
N LEU A 594 1.75 -15.12 9.64
CA LEU A 594 0.34 -15.25 10.01
C LEU A 594 -0.12 -13.90 10.58
N GLY A 595 -1.18 -13.35 10.03
CA GLY A 595 -1.93 -12.22 10.55
C GLY A 595 -3.33 -12.65 10.95
N LEU A 596 -3.77 -12.24 12.14
CA LEU A 596 -5.16 -12.28 12.56
C LEU A 596 -5.57 -10.84 12.84
N LEU A 597 -6.75 -10.43 12.38
CA LEU A 597 -7.22 -9.06 12.47
C LEU A 597 -8.72 -9.06 12.79
N ASP A 598 -9.10 -8.25 13.76
CA ASP A 598 -10.47 -7.82 14.02
C ASP A 598 -10.48 -6.30 13.91
N ALA A 599 -11.13 -5.76 12.89
CA ALA A 599 -11.17 -4.33 12.57
C ALA A 599 -12.59 -3.93 12.19
N HIS A 600 -13.25 -3.13 13.03
CA HIS A 600 -14.65 -2.75 12.84
C HIS A 600 -14.90 -1.29 13.26
N PHE A 601 -16.00 -0.74 12.74
CA PHE A 601 -16.49 0.55 13.19
C PHE A 601 -17.13 0.43 14.58
N ASP A 602 -16.69 1.23 15.54
CA ASP A 602 -17.35 1.35 16.84
C ASP A 602 -18.60 2.21 16.72
N THR A 603 -18.48 3.32 16.01
CA THR A 603 -19.57 4.24 15.69
C THR A 603 -19.40 4.74 14.26
N TYR A 604 -20.42 4.59 13.46
CA TYR A 604 -20.47 5.18 12.12
C TYR A 604 -21.92 5.36 11.67
N LEU A 605 -22.33 6.61 11.56
CA LEU A 605 -23.59 6.97 10.93
C LEU A 605 -23.30 7.50 9.52
N SER A 606 -23.73 6.75 8.50
CA SER A 606 -23.52 7.17 7.12
C SER A 606 -24.28 8.46 6.79
N ALA A 607 -23.88 9.15 5.74
CA ALA A 607 -24.58 10.35 5.25
C ALA A 607 -26.06 10.10 4.91
N THR A 608 -26.44 8.86 4.58
CA THR A 608 -27.82 8.45 4.34
C THR A 608 -28.60 8.13 5.61
N GLY A 609 -27.96 8.22 6.79
CA GLY A 609 -28.55 7.91 8.10
C GLY A 609 -28.58 6.42 8.43
N GLU A 610 -27.85 5.58 7.71
CA GLU A 610 -27.66 4.17 8.03
C GLU A 610 -26.61 4.03 9.16
N ASP A 611 -26.93 3.25 10.18
CA ASP A 611 -26.01 2.91 11.27
C ASP A 611 -25.13 1.71 10.86
N LEU A 612 -23.88 2.00 10.59
CA LEU A 612 -22.85 1.02 10.19
C LEU A 612 -21.96 0.59 11.38
N SER A 613 -22.33 0.95 12.60
CA SER A 613 -21.60 0.53 13.82
C SER A 613 -21.56 -0.99 13.93
N GLY A 614 -20.38 -1.54 14.25
CA GLY A 614 -20.10 -2.97 14.28
C GLY A 614 -19.87 -3.64 12.93
N ARG A 615 -19.85 -2.88 11.82
CA ARG A 615 -19.47 -3.38 10.50
C ARG A 615 -17.93 -3.45 10.39
N ASP A 616 -17.45 -4.53 9.76
CA ASP A 616 -16.02 -4.69 9.48
C ASP A 616 -15.49 -3.58 8.58
N GLN A 617 -14.24 -3.17 8.84
CA GLN A 617 -13.52 -2.26 7.95
C GLN A 617 -13.32 -2.93 6.58
N PRO A 618 -13.49 -2.19 5.48
CA PRO A 618 -13.24 -2.76 4.16
C PRO A 618 -11.75 -3.06 3.94
N GLN A 619 -11.47 -4.07 3.08
CA GLN A 619 -10.12 -4.57 2.79
C GLN A 619 -9.38 -5.14 4.01
N SER A 620 -10.12 -5.65 5.01
CA SER A 620 -9.61 -6.15 6.29
C SER A 620 -9.97 -7.62 6.47
N PRO A 621 -9.28 -8.56 5.83
CA PRO A 621 -9.53 -9.98 6.04
C PRO A 621 -9.20 -10.40 7.49
N ASP A 622 -10.03 -11.25 8.10
CA ASP A 622 -9.86 -11.71 9.48
C ASP A 622 -8.55 -12.50 9.68
N TRP A 623 -8.09 -13.15 8.63
CA TRP A 623 -6.80 -13.84 8.65
C TRP A 623 -6.07 -13.76 7.29
N GLN A 624 -4.73 -13.72 7.39
CA GLN A 624 -3.81 -13.81 6.26
C GLN A 624 -2.62 -14.68 6.65
N TYR A 625 -2.10 -15.48 5.72
CA TYR A 625 -0.88 -16.24 5.96
C TYR A 625 0.00 -16.40 4.71
N SER A 626 1.27 -16.64 4.96
CA SER A 626 2.23 -17.20 3.99
C SER A 626 3.02 -18.32 4.65
N ALA A 627 3.23 -19.41 3.95
CA ALA A 627 4.08 -20.51 4.39
C ALA A 627 4.96 -20.98 3.23
N GLY A 628 6.27 -20.92 3.40
CA GLY A 628 7.26 -21.22 2.38
C GLY A 628 8.27 -22.26 2.84
N MET A 629 8.75 -23.07 1.90
CA MET A 629 9.88 -23.98 2.08
C MET A 629 10.86 -23.82 0.93
N THR A 630 12.13 -23.61 1.25
CA THR A 630 13.22 -23.55 0.29
C THR A 630 14.17 -24.71 0.53
N TRP A 631 14.33 -25.56 -0.47
CA TRP A 631 15.27 -26.70 -0.46
C TRP A 631 16.43 -26.41 -1.40
N SER A 632 17.64 -26.33 -0.85
CA SER A 632 18.87 -26.00 -1.56
C SER A 632 19.89 -27.16 -1.36
N PRO A 633 19.77 -28.28 -2.09
CA PRO A 633 20.67 -29.43 -1.93
C PRO A 633 22.11 -29.13 -2.36
N SER A 634 22.32 -28.10 -3.15
CA SER A 634 23.63 -27.62 -3.61
C SER A 634 23.54 -26.16 -4.03
N SER A 635 24.67 -25.49 -4.22
CA SER A 635 24.71 -24.13 -4.79
C SER A 635 24.23 -24.06 -6.24
N LEU A 636 24.11 -25.19 -6.93
CA LEU A 636 23.69 -25.27 -8.33
C LEU A 636 22.17 -25.18 -8.53
N ALA A 637 21.39 -25.56 -7.52
CA ALA A 637 19.92 -25.55 -7.63
C ALA A 637 19.25 -25.37 -6.27
N SER A 638 18.17 -24.58 -6.24
CA SER A 638 17.30 -24.34 -5.10
C SER A 638 15.84 -24.37 -5.57
N LEU A 639 15.02 -25.17 -4.88
CA LEU A 639 13.57 -25.24 -5.10
C LEU A 639 12.86 -24.55 -3.95
N ARG A 640 11.99 -23.60 -4.26
CA ARG A 640 11.07 -22.97 -3.31
C ARG A 640 9.62 -23.30 -3.66
N ILE A 641 8.82 -23.62 -2.65
CA ILE A 641 7.37 -23.74 -2.75
C ILE A 641 6.79 -22.85 -1.65
N GLU A 642 5.75 -22.11 -1.99
CA GLU A 642 5.10 -21.19 -1.08
C GLU A 642 3.58 -21.20 -1.30
N VAL A 643 2.82 -21.18 -0.21
CA VAL A 643 1.37 -21.01 -0.21
C VAL A 643 1.06 -19.71 0.54
N THR A 644 0.25 -18.84 -0.07
CA THR A 644 -0.31 -17.66 0.58
C THR A 644 -1.82 -17.76 0.62
N GLY A 645 -2.46 -17.18 1.63
CA GLY A 645 -3.92 -17.17 1.71
C GLY A 645 -4.44 -16.00 2.51
N SER A 646 -5.69 -15.62 2.22
CA SER A 646 -6.45 -14.61 2.95
C SER A 646 -7.91 -15.02 3.09
N ASP A 647 -8.56 -14.54 4.14
CA ASP A 647 -10.00 -14.64 4.31
C ASP A 647 -10.75 -13.77 3.32
N ALA A 648 -12.07 -13.94 3.29
CA ALA A 648 -12.98 -13.04 2.60
C ALA A 648 -13.00 -11.67 3.29
N TYR A 649 -13.24 -10.61 2.51
CA TYR A 649 -13.35 -9.25 3.03
C TYR A 649 -14.27 -8.40 2.16
N PHE A 650 -14.90 -7.38 2.73
CA PHE A 650 -15.68 -6.40 1.98
C PHE A 650 -14.81 -5.43 1.21
N PHE A 651 -15.24 -5.07 -0.02
CA PHE A 651 -14.54 -4.04 -0.80
C PHE A 651 -14.88 -2.61 -0.35
N SER A 652 -16.02 -2.42 0.30
CA SER A 652 -16.52 -1.10 0.70
C SER A 652 -17.33 -1.18 1.99
N ASP A 653 -17.41 -0.06 2.68
CA ASP A 653 -18.37 0.20 3.74
C ASP A 653 -19.80 0.41 3.25
N ARG A 654 -19.99 0.75 1.96
CA ARG A 654 -21.28 1.12 1.36
C ARG A 654 -22.08 -0.06 0.76
N HIS A 655 -21.52 -1.25 0.65
CA HIS A 655 -22.17 -2.43 0.06
C HIS A 655 -21.56 -3.74 0.57
N ASP A 656 -22.25 -4.86 0.34
CA ASP A 656 -21.84 -6.18 0.83
C ASP A 656 -21.10 -7.03 -0.21
N VAL A 657 -20.64 -6.43 -1.31
CA VAL A 657 -19.80 -7.14 -2.28
C VAL A 657 -18.43 -7.38 -1.64
N ALA A 658 -18.05 -8.67 -1.61
CA ALA A 658 -16.85 -9.13 -0.92
C ALA A 658 -15.93 -9.93 -1.85
N ALA A 659 -14.63 -9.87 -1.58
CA ALA A 659 -13.68 -10.84 -2.10
C ALA A 659 -13.88 -12.17 -1.38
N PRO A 660 -13.93 -13.31 -2.09
CA PRO A 660 -13.97 -14.62 -1.44
C PRO A 660 -12.61 -15.01 -0.86
N GLU A 661 -12.61 -15.92 0.11
CA GLU A 661 -11.40 -16.59 0.59
C GLU A 661 -10.54 -17.14 -0.57
N ALA A 662 -9.24 -16.90 -0.50
CA ALA A 662 -8.31 -17.31 -1.54
C ALA A 662 -7.04 -17.96 -0.97
N HIS A 663 -6.55 -19.01 -1.68
CA HIS A 663 -5.27 -19.65 -1.43
C HIS A 663 -4.50 -19.74 -2.73
N LEU A 664 -3.28 -19.23 -2.76
CA LEU A 664 -2.42 -19.18 -3.93
C LEU A 664 -1.19 -20.04 -3.73
N LEU A 665 -0.85 -20.84 -4.74
CA LEU A 665 0.38 -21.63 -4.77
C LEU A 665 1.39 -20.94 -5.67
N ASN A 666 2.57 -20.67 -5.13
CA ASN A 666 3.72 -20.13 -5.85
C ASN A 666 4.90 -21.11 -5.77
N ALA A 667 5.74 -21.14 -6.79
CA ALA A 667 6.96 -21.94 -6.75
C ALA A 667 8.06 -21.30 -7.60
N SER A 668 9.31 -21.58 -7.23
CA SER A 668 10.45 -21.23 -8.07
C SER A 668 11.55 -22.28 -7.99
N LEU A 669 12.25 -22.43 -9.11
CA LEU A 669 13.48 -23.22 -9.22
C LEU A 669 14.58 -22.27 -9.70
N SER A 670 15.63 -22.15 -8.91
CA SER A 670 16.73 -21.23 -9.20
C SER A 670 18.07 -21.92 -9.12
N GLY A 671 19.09 -21.37 -9.77
CA GLY A 671 20.43 -21.90 -9.68
C GLY A 671 21.46 -20.98 -10.33
N GLN A 672 22.74 -21.39 -10.15
CA GLN A 672 23.87 -20.71 -10.73
C GLN A 672 24.78 -21.71 -11.45
N TRP A 673 25.24 -21.31 -12.63
CA TRP A 673 26.25 -22.06 -13.37
C TRP A 673 27.27 -21.09 -14.00
N ARG A 674 28.48 -21.09 -13.47
CA ARG A 674 29.53 -20.12 -13.80
C ARG A 674 29.02 -18.67 -13.57
N GLN A 675 29.03 -17.84 -14.62
CA GLN A 675 28.56 -16.46 -14.63
C GLN A 675 27.05 -16.30 -14.82
N TRP A 676 26.33 -17.42 -15.02
CA TRP A 676 24.90 -17.40 -15.26
C TRP A 676 24.14 -17.74 -13.98
N ARG A 677 23.21 -16.87 -13.59
CA ARG A 677 22.13 -17.14 -12.61
C ARG A 677 20.83 -17.28 -13.39
N TRP A 678 19.99 -18.17 -12.96
CA TRP A 678 18.69 -18.40 -13.57
C TRP A 678 17.64 -18.67 -12.52
N VAL A 679 16.42 -18.16 -12.78
CA VAL A 679 15.23 -18.38 -11.94
C VAL A 679 14.08 -18.73 -12.88
N LEU A 680 13.51 -19.92 -12.71
CA LEU A 680 12.21 -20.29 -13.24
C LEU A 680 11.20 -20.09 -12.11
N TRP A 681 10.18 -19.29 -12.33
CA TRP A 681 9.24 -18.92 -11.29
C TRP A 681 7.79 -18.94 -11.78
N GLY A 682 6.86 -19.08 -10.83
CA GLY A 682 5.44 -19.00 -11.12
C GLY A 682 4.65 -18.57 -9.90
N ARG A 683 3.73 -17.64 -10.15
CA ARG A 683 2.73 -17.14 -9.19
C ARG A 683 1.35 -17.67 -9.54
N ASN A 684 0.51 -17.86 -8.52
CA ASN A 684 -0.85 -18.40 -8.68
C ASN A 684 -0.91 -19.65 -9.58
N LEU A 685 -0.03 -20.62 -9.34
CA LEU A 685 0.12 -21.83 -10.20
C LEU A 685 -1.18 -22.64 -10.35
N THR A 686 -2.08 -22.54 -9.38
CA THR A 686 -3.42 -23.17 -9.41
C THR A 686 -4.41 -22.39 -10.25
N ASN A 687 -4.05 -21.21 -10.76
CA ASN A 687 -4.90 -20.30 -11.52
C ASN A 687 -6.21 -19.96 -10.79
N LYS A 688 -6.12 -19.71 -9.48
CA LYS A 688 -7.26 -19.31 -8.65
C LYS A 688 -7.69 -17.91 -9.05
N THR A 689 -8.99 -17.71 -9.26
CA THR A 689 -9.55 -16.36 -9.45
C THR A 689 -9.52 -15.59 -8.14
N THR A 690 -8.97 -14.39 -8.20
CA THR A 690 -8.95 -13.39 -7.11
C THR A 690 -9.53 -12.08 -7.62
N PHE A 691 -9.96 -11.22 -6.71
CA PHE A 691 -10.51 -9.92 -7.03
C PHE A 691 -9.79 -8.84 -6.22
N VAL A 692 -9.56 -7.69 -6.86
CA VAL A 692 -8.81 -6.56 -6.28
C VAL A 692 -9.67 -5.32 -6.04
N ARG A 693 -10.88 -5.29 -6.61
CA ARG A 693 -11.87 -4.23 -6.44
C ARG A 693 -13.28 -4.77 -6.66
N GLY A 694 -14.29 -4.16 -6.02
CA GLY A 694 -15.68 -4.52 -6.21
C GLY A 694 -16.62 -3.34 -6.03
N PHE A 695 -17.76 -3.39 -6.73
CA PHE A 695 -18.81 -2.39 -6.73
C PHE A 695 -20.17 -3.06 -6.49
N GLY A 696 -21.08 -2.39 -5.81
CA GLY A 696 -22.38 -2.96 -5.46
C GLY A 696 -23.49 -1.93 -5.27
N THR A 697 -23.23 -0.65 -5.54
CA THR A 697 -24.19 0.45 -5.29
C THR A 697 -24.90 0.92 -6.55
N PHE A 698 -24.50 0.44 -7.73
CA PHE A 698 -25.04 0.89 -9.01
C PHE A 698 -25.14 -0.28 -10.01
N GLY A 699 -25.88 -0.07 -11.09
CA GLY A 699 -25.86 -0.90 -12.29
C GLY A 699 -25.23 -0.10 -13.42
N ASN A 700 -24.34 -0.74 -14.22
CA ASN A 700 -23.69 -0.12 -15.37
C ASN A 700 -24.02 -0.80 -16.69
N ASP A 701 -24.84 -1.86 -16.69
CA ASP A 701 -25.20 -2.61 -17.88
C ASP A 701 -26.52 -2.09 -18.52
N PRO A 702 -26.46 -1.36 -19.65
CA PRO A 702 -27.65 -0.88 -20.33
C PRO A 702 -28.52 -2.01 -20.93
N ARG A 703 -27.91 -3.20 -21.18
CA ARG A 703 -28.67 -4.40 -21.63
C ARG A 703 -29.63 -4.89 -20.56
N LYS A 704 -29.40 -4.56 -19.30
CA LYS A 704 -30.19 -4.90 -18.11
C LYS A 704 -30.90 -3.69 -17.51
N GLU A 705 -31.08 -2.59 -18.28
CA GLU A 705 -31.75 -1.37 -17.83
C GLU A 705 -31.13 -0.78 -16.56
N TYR A 706 -29.80 -0.90 -16.40
CA TYR A 706 -29.03 -0.41 -15.23
C TYR A 706 -29.50 -0.96 -13.87
N VAL A 707 -30.01 -2.16 -13.83
CA VAL A 707 -30.33 -2.84 -12.57
C VAL A 707 -29.06 -2.94 -11.73
N THR A 708 -29.12 -2.50 -10.47
CA THR A 708 -28.01 -2.59 -9.52
C THR A 708 -27.57 -4.05 -9.35
N GLU A 709 -26.33 -4.32 -9.65
CA GLU A 709 -25.73 -5.65 -9.55
C GLU A 709 -24.26 -5.54 -9.11
N PRO A 710 -23.65 -6.62 -8.56
CA PRO A 710 -22.25 -6.59 -8.17
C PRO A 710 -21.34 -6.68 -9.38
N TYR A 711 -20.30 -5.82 -9.42
CA TYR A 711 -19.19 -5.92 -10.36
C TYR A 711 -17.89 -6.14 -9.60
N GLN A 712 -16.97 -6.90 -10.20
CA GLN A 712 -15.68 -7.23 -9.58
C GLN A 712 -14.55 -7.12 -10.60
N GLN A 713 -13.47 -6.44 -10.21
CA GLN A 713 -12.24 -6.38 -11.00
C GLN A 713 -11.34 -7.55 -10.62
N PHE A 714 -10.84 -8.26 -11.63
CA PHE A 714 -10.03 -9.46 -11.45
C PHE A 714 -8.60 -9.14 -11.09
N GLY A 715 -8.06 -9.85 -10.12
CA GLY A 715 -6.63 -9.88 -9.80
C GLY A 715 -5.82 -10.74 -10.77
N GLU A 716 -4.51 -10.82 -10.54
CA GLU A 716 -3.56 -11.52 -11.41
C GLU A 716 -3.92 -13.01 -11.61
N PRO A 717 -3.96 -13.52 -12.84
CA PRO A 717 -4.09 -14.95 -13.13
C PRO A 717 -2.78 -15.70 -12.82
N ARG A 718 -2.63 -16.95 -13.28
CA ARG A 718 -1.36 -17.65 -13.22
C ARG A 718 -0.34 -16.99 -14.13
N ILE A 719 0.75 -16.50 -13.52
CA ILE A 719 1.94 -16.01 -14.25
C ILE A 719 3.07 -17.02 -14.07
N VAL A 720 3.77 -17.32 -15.16
CA VAL A 720 4.97 -18.15 -15.16
C VAL A 720 6.03 -17.48 -16.02
N GLY A 721 7.26 -17.49 -15.55
CA GLY A 721 8.35 -16.83 -16.25
C GLY A 721 9.71 -17.43 -15.94
N VAL A 722 10.70 -16.99 -16.70
CA VAL A 722 12.11 -17.29 -16.51
C VAL A 722 12.93 -16.01 -16.56
N THR A 723 13.88 -15.88 -15.65
CA THR A 723 14.86 -14.78 -15.63
C THR A 723 16.26 -15.37 -15.74
N LEU A 724 17.06 -14.84 -16.65
CA LEU A 724 18.47 -15.18 -16.82
C LEU A 724 19.31 -13.93 -16.55
N THR A 725 20.29 -14.05 -15.66
CA THR A 725 21.24 -12.99 -15.33
C THR A 725 22.64 -13.43 -15.66
N TYR A 726 23.38 -12.60 -16.38
CA TYR A 726 24.80 -12.81 -16.70
C TYR A 726 25.66 -11.80 -15.93
N ASP A 727 26.62 -12.33 -15.17
CA ASP A 727 27.61 -11.54 -14.44
C ASP A 727 28.80 -11.25 -15.36
N LEU A 728 29.02 -9.95 -15.65
CA LEU A 728 30.08 -9.47 -16.55
C LEU A 728 31.46 -9.48 -15.86
N ALA A 729 31.53 -9.40 -14.52
CA ALA A 729 32.79 -9.31 -13.79
C ALA A 729 33.58 -10.62 -13.78
N GLY A 730 32.97 -11.74 -14.19
CA GLY A 730 33.59 -13.06 -14.19
C GLY A 730 33.82 -13.56 -12.76
N GLY A 731 32.98 -14.51 -12.30
CA GLY A 731 32.97 -15.02 -10.93
C GLY A 731 34.36 -15.32 -10.38
N SER A 732 34.83 -14.41 -9.54
CA SER A 732 35.90 -14.63 -8.58
C SER A 732 35.23 -14.87 -7.24
N GLN A 733 34.79 -16.10 -7.00
CA GLN A 733 34.53 -16.64 -5.68
C GLN A 733 35.24 -17.96 -5.51
#